data_8a2ea801f60a2a65b71442e2eedec135
#
_entry.id   8a2ea801f60a2a65b71442e2eedec135
#
_cell.length_a   1.000
_cell.length_b   1.000
_cell.length_c   1.000
_cell.angle_alpha   90.00
_cell.angle_beta   90.00
_cell.angle_gamma   90.00
#
_symmetry.space_group_name_H-M   'P 1'
#
loop_
_entity.id
_entity.type
_entity.pdbx_description
1 polymer ?
#
loop_
_entity_poly.entity_id
_entity_poly.type
_entity_poly.pdbx_seq_one_letter_code
_entity_poly.pdbx_strand_id
1 'polypeptide(L)'
;MSIKSRSLAALLVGTAALLSPEGALAMQAPRQSYDIPAQDLGDALRRAAALADIELYVSSQDIEGKRAPAVRGQLTPREAIEALLAGSGLTARFESRSVIILNDAAVPAIPAGEPEVIIVTGSRIAGAPAAAPVIDISAEDIRNAGHADLGEVARSLPQNFGGGQNPGIGSGQGVANENGNVNGASTFNLRGIGPSATLTLLNGNRFAYSGTQSAIDVSAIPAAAVERIEIVTDGASAIYGADAVAGVVNILLRKDYEGITTSARLGGSTDGGNFQQQYGLLGGAKWSGGGFLAAYDYFENSAILARNRSYAASSNPASTLYPELKRHSFLLSGHQQLVAGVQLKTDAIYKRGDMTSVRGLFVDRPITTRGTIVTNEFETFGIAPTFEAEIGGSWTARISAFYGSDNTYGETQNFTNGVATRPIRIFNNRSVSVEAGVEGAIFALPAGDVRLAAGGGWRRNRLIAEVNGRGFTGRRDNLYAYGELFLPLASPAQDLAFLHRASITAALRFEDYSDAGSIVIPKLGFVYAPAAELSIGLSWGRSFKMPTLNQQFSGYTPVLLPVTGYGTMFPAGSTYIYIGGRNPDVGPERSENITLSATIRPSPRLQIVTSLFRIDYRDRVAPPFGSPLGTLTNPLYADFITFNPSAASQAEAIAGAADPLGNGTSGPYNPATVIAIIDGRDRNIAAQRYEGADLAIRYRAPIGKQTLTLTANATWLDSRQRLLPGLPNIDLAGTIFNSPHFRARGGATFGGERFTLAAFANFTGGITDRRRAVPVSVSPVTTLDLSARVKLGRLAEISVNALNILNAKPDMTAVASASDTPFDSTNYSAVGRFLGVTISRDW
;
A
#
# COMPACT_ATOMS: atom_id res chain seq x y z
N MET A 1 6.03 -16.62 -33.11
CA MET A 1 7.08 -17.64 -32.92
C MET A 1 6.96 -18.10 -31.48
N SER A 2 6.42 -19.29 -31.29
CA SER A 2 6.00 -19.84 -29.99
C SER A 2 7.22 -20.18 -29.14
N ILE A 3 7.51 -19.41 -28.11
CA ILE A 3 8.50 -19.79 -27.09
C ILE A 3 7.75 -20.64 -26.05
N LYS A 4 7.93 -21.95 -26.18
CA LYS A 4 7.49 -22.92 -25.18
C LYS A 4 8.23 -22.62 -23.86
N SER A 5 7.51 -22.12 -22.86
CA SER A 5 7.97 -22.10 -21.47
C SER A 5 8.01 -23.52 -20.91
N ARG A 6 9.17 -24.13 -20.90
CA ARG A 6 9.44 -25.37 -20.13
C ARG A 6 10.02 -24.99 -18.77
N SER A 7 9.29 -25.40 -17.71
CA SER A 7 9.83 -25.92 -16.46
C SER A 7 10.50 -24.94 -15.49
N LEU A 8 9.68 -24.27 -14.68
CA LEU A 8 10.07 -23.84 -13.33
C LEU A 8 9.29 -24.58 -12.22
N ALA A 9 8.39 -25.47 -12.59
CA ALA A 9 7.65 -26.31 -11.63
C ALA A 9 8.48 -27.41 -10.98
N ALA A 10 9.70 -27.67 -11.46
CA ALA A 10 10.55 -28.77 -10.97
C ALA A 10 11.47 -28.38 -9.78
N LEU A 11 11.61 -27.07 -9.45
CA LEU A 11 12.50 -26.66 -8.35
C LEU A 11 11.82 -26.52 -6.99
N LEU A 12 10.50 -26.50 -6.96
CA LEU A 12 9.72 -26.39 -5.70
C LEU A 12 9.34 -27.74 -5.08
N VAL A 13 9.49 -28.85 -5.81
CA VAL A 13 9.20 -30.21 -5.31
C VAL A 13 10.42 -30.88 -4.69
N GLY A 14 11.62 -30.38 -4.97
CA GLY A 14 12.89 -31.02 -4.53
C GLY A 14 13.30 -30.82 -3.08
N THR A 15 12.72 -29.86 -2.34
CA THR A 15 13.08 -29.58 -0.94
C THR A 15 12.11 -30.10 0.11
N ALA A 16 10.97 -30.64 -0.30
CA ALA A 16 9.98 -31.22 0.63
C ALA A 16 10.22 -32.68 0.98
N ALA A 17 11.22 -33.35 0.37
CA ALA A 17 11.44 -34.80 0.50
C ALA A 17 12.54 -35.21 1.51
N LEU A 18 13.05 -34.30 2.36
CA LEU A 18 14.07 -34.61 3.36
C LEU A 18 13.68 -34.33 4.82
N LEU A 19 12.40 -34.30 5.14
CA LEU A 19 11.96 -34.26 6.54
C LEU A 19 11.02 -35.44 6.82
N SER A 20 11.59 -36.58 7.09
CA SER A 20 10.90 -37.71 7.72
C SER A 20 10.56 -37.34 9.17
N PRO A 21 9.35 -37.62 9.65
CA PRO A 21 8.97 -37.33 11.04
C PRO A 21 9.41 -38.51 11.93
N GLU A 22 10.63 -38.44 12.43
CA GLU A 22 11.01 -39.27 13.57
C GLU A 22 11.56 -38.36 14.69
N GLY A 23 10.84 -38.32 15.81
CA GLY A 23 11.37 -37.85 17.07
C GLY A 23 10.89 -36.52 17.60
N ALA A 24 9.59 -36.32 17.75
CA ALA A 24 9.07 -35.32 18.68
C ALA A 24 9.27 -35.81 20.13
N LEU A 25 10.49 -35.74 20.65
CA LEU A 25 10.73 -35.74 22.08
C LEU A 25 10.53 -34.30 22.57
N ALA A 26 9.38 -34.01 23.17
CA ALA A 26 9.18 -32.83 24.00
C ALA A 26 10.33 -32.77 25.03
N MET A 27 11.25 -31.82 24.87
CA MET A 27 12.22 -31.49 25.91
C MET A 27 11.44 -30.88 27.07
N GLN A 28 11.02 -31.73 28.03
CA GLN A 28 10.58 -31.28 29.34
C GLN A 28 11.79 -30.58 29.99
N ALA A 29 11.58 -29.38 30.53
CA ALA A 29 12.60 -28.71 31.34
C ALA A 29 13.14 -29.65 32.36
N PRO A 30 14.47 -29.74 32.59
CA PRO A 30 15.05 -30.72 33.48
C PRO A 30 14.47 -30.60 34.88
N ARG A 31 14.05 -31.74 35.44
CA ARG A 31 13.62 -31.79 36.83
C ARG A 31 14.81 -31.63 37.75
N GLN A 32 14.68 -30.80 38.73
CA GLN A 32 15.72 -30.58 39.74
C GLN A 32 15.13 -30.69 41.13
N SER A 33 15.99 -30.89 42.13
CA SER A 33 15.58 -31.10 43.52
C SER A 33 15.26 -29.75 44.18
N TYR A 34 14.01 -29.60 44.65
CA TYR A 34 13.59 -28.47 45.46
C TYR A 34 13.39 -28.97 46.88
N ASP A 35 13.94 -28.24 47.88
CA ASP A 35 13.63 -28.37 49.28
C ASP A 35 13.47 -26.96 49.88
N ILE A 36 12.23 -26.45 49.75
CA ILE A 36 11.86 -25.11 50.20
C ILE A 36 10.84 -25.28 51.31
N PRO A 37 11.18 -24.92 52.56
CA PRO A 37 10.25 -25.02 53.68
C PRO A 37 9.14 -23.97 53.54
N ALA A 38 8.04 -24.18 54.31
CA ALA A 38 6.98 -23.16 54.38
C ALA A 38 7.54 -21.88 55.02
N GLN A 39 7.51 -20.79 54.24
CA GLN A 39 8.10 -19.50 54.61
C GLN A 39 7.36 -18.32 53.99
N ASP A 40 7.87 -17.12 54.09
CA ASP A 40 7.37 -15.95 53.35
C ASP A 40 7.34 -16.25 51.84
N LEU A 41 6.26 -15.86 51.16
CA LEU A 41 6.06 -16.19 49.75
C LEU A 41 7.13 -15.56 48.84
N GLY A 42 7.55 -14.33 49.16
CA GLY A 42 8.58 -13.65 48.36
C GLY A 42 9.95 -14.34 48.52
N ASP A 43 10.29 -14.80 49.74
CA ASP A 43 11.53 -15.54 49.96
C ASP A 43 11.52 -16.91 49.30
N ALA A 44 10.39 -17.61 49.35
CA ALA A 44 10.22 -18.91 48.73
C ALA A 44 10.34 -18.82 47.20
N LEU A 45 9.71 -17.82 46.58
CA LEU A 45 9.77 -17.56 45.14
C LEU A 45 11.18 -17.17 44.70
N ARG A 46 11.88 -16.28 45.42
CA ARG A 46 13.27 -15.93 45.11
C ARG A 46 14.19 -17.15 45.18
N ARG A 47 13.99 -18.02 46.15
CA ARG A 47 14.78 -19.25 46.28
C ARG A 47 14.52 -20.24 45.18
N ALA A 48 13.26 -20.40 44.76
CA ALA A 48 12.90 -21.24 43.66
C ALA A 48 13.45 -20.72 42.32
N ALA A 49 13.36 -19.42 42.07
CA ALA A 49 13.88 -18.76 40.87
C ALA A 49 15.40 -18.87 40.76
N ALA A 50 16.13 -18.66 41.90
CA ALA A 50 17.59 -18.81 41.97
C ALA A 50 18.04 -20.25 41.72
N LEU A 51 17.31 -21.26 42.22
CA LEU A 51 17.61 -22.65 41.93
C LEU A 51 17.38 -23.02 40.46
N ALA A 52 16.43 -22.37 39.80
CA ALA A 52 16.05 -22.63 38.43
C ALA A 52 16.82 -21.78 37.41
N ASP A 53 17.66 -20.86 37.84
CA ASP A 53 18.35 -19.85 37.00
C ASP A 53 17.35 -19.05 36.09
N ILE A 54 16.23 -18.60 36.70
CA ILE A 54 15.20 -17.80 36.05
C ILE A 54 15.02 -16.46 36.79
N GLU A 55 14.71 -15.41 36.04
CA GLU A 55 14.39 -14.09 36.57
C GLU A 55 12.97 -14.04 37.13
N LEU A 56 12.81 -13.52 38.34
CA LEU A 56 11.53 -13.39 38.99
C LEU A 56 11.05 -11.94 39.03
N TYR A 57 9.89 -11.69 38.42
CA TYR A 57 9.18 -10.40 38.46
C TYR A 57 7.93 -10.54 39.33
N VAL A 58 7.89 -9.84 40.45
CA VAL A 58 6.76 -9.84 41.36
C VAL A 58 6.64 -8.49 42.08
N SER A 59 5.41 -7.98 42.17
CA SER A 59 5.14 -6.78 42.94
C SER A 59 5.26 -7.08 44.44
N SER A 60 5.99 -6.22 45.19
CA SER A 60 6.12 -6.35 46.62
C SER A 60 4.77 -6.29 47.36
N GLN A 61 3.82 -5.51 46.82
CA GLN A 61 2.47 -5.39 47.37
C GLN A 61 1.64 -6.67 47.23
N ASP A 62 1.86 -7.45 46.19
CA ASP A 62 1.07 -8.67 45.90
C ASP A 62 1.48 -9.85 46.79
N ILE A 63 2.72 -9.86 47.29
CA ILE A 63 3.27 -10.95 48.08
C ILE A 63 3.37 -10.60 49.58
N GLU A 64 3.18 -9.34 49.97
CA GLU A 64 3.28 -8.88 51.34
C GLU A 64 2.30 -9.61 52.28
N GLY A 65 2.80 -10.20 53.33
CA GLY A 65 2.02 -10.97 54.33
C GLY A 65 1.56 -12.35 53.86
N LYS A 66 1.90 -12.80 52.65
CA LYS A 66 1.55 -14.14 52.12
C LYS A 66 2.61 -15.17 52.47
N ARG A 67 2.18 -16.39 52.73
CA ARG A 67 3.08 -17.54 53.04
C ARG A 67 2.98 -18.60 51.96
N ALA A 68 4.13 -19.11 51.51
CA ALA A 68 4.22 -20.26 50.64
C ALA A 68 4.14 -21.57 51.43
N PRO A 69 3.47 -22.61 50.93
CA PRO A 69 3.56 -23.97 51.46
C PRO A 69 4.97 -24.55 51.26
N ALA A 70 5.31 -25.61 52.01
CA ALA A 70 6.57 -26.31 51.81
C ALA A 70 6.53 -27.09 50.48
N VAL A 71 7.57 -26.95 49.66
CA VAL A 71 7.71 -27.64 48.36
C VAL A 71 8.97 -28.51 48.37
N ARG A 72 8.79 -29.82 48.23
CA ARG A 72 9.88 -30.81 48.25
C ARG A 72 9.72 -31.78 47.09
N GLY A 73 10.81 -32.11 46.40
CA GLY A 73 10.83 -33.17 45.39
C GLY A 73 11.58 -32.82 44.13
N GLN A 74 11.56 -33.74 43.17
CA GLN A 74 12.08 -33.56 41.82
C GLN A 74 11.00 -32.91 40.95
N LEU A 75 11.08 -31.61 40.77
CA LEU A 75 10.09 -30.80 40.05
C LEU A 75 10.74 -30.02 38.93
N THR A 76 9.95 -29.70 37.92
CA THR A 76 10.33 -28.67 36.93
C THR A 76 10.21 -27.28 37.59
N PRO A 77 10.89 -26.24 37.06
CA PRO A 77 10.75 -24.87 37.60
C PRO A 77 9.30 -24.38 37.64
N ARG A 78 8.51 -24.78 36.66
CA ARG A 78 7.07 -24.44 36.57
C ARG A 78 6.30 -25.10 37.73
N GLU A 79 6.43 -26.42 37.87
CA GLU A 79 5.75 -27.18 38.94
C GLU A 79 6.12 -26.65 40.36
N ALA A 80 7.38 -26.27 40.56
CA ALA A 80 7.83 -25.74 41.85
C ALA A 80 7.21 -24.38 42.17
N ILE A 81 7.19 -23.45 41.22
CA ILE A 81 6.62 -22.09 41.40
C ILE A 81 5.10 -22.16 41.55
N GLU A 82 4.39 -22.96 40.71
CA GLU A 82 2.95 -23.17 40.85
C GLU A 82 2.58 -23.77 42.21
N ALA A 83 3.38 -24.69 42.71
CA ALA A 83 3.19 -25.26 44.04
C ALA A 83 3.40 -24.24 45.18
N LEU A 84 4.38 -23.34 45.08
CA LEU A 84 4.60 -22.25 46.03
C LEU A 84 3.47 -21.21 46.03
N LEU A 85 2.82 -21.01 44.92
CA LEU A 85 1.69 -20.08 44.76
C LEU A 85 0.35 -20.68 45.23
N ALA A 86 0.30 -21.98 45.52
CA ALA A 86 -0.94 -22.64 45.90
C ALA A 86 -1.56 -21.98 47.16
N GLY A 87 -2.83 -21.54 47.02
CA GLY A 87 -3.55 -20.86 48.13
C GLY A 87 -3.23 -19.37 48.31
N SER A 88 -2.33 -18.80 47.51
CA SER A 88 -1.97 -17.38 47.62
C SER A 88 -2.91 -16.43 46.87
N GLY A 89 -3.74 -16.94 45.96
CA GLY A 89 -4.53 -16.16 45.01
C GLY A 89 -3.70 -15.46 43.91
N LEU A 90 -2.46 -15.93 43.69
CA LEU A 90 -1.54 -15.44 42.68
C LEU A 90 -1.35 -16.54 41.61
N THR A 91 -1.10 -16.11 40.40
CA THR A 91 -0.77 -16.99 39.27
C THR A 91 0.61 -16.64 38.70
N ALA A 92 1.26 -17.63 38.01
CA ALA A 92 2.57 -17.47 37.42
C ALA A 92 2.46 -17.51 35.88
N ARG A 93 3.00 -16.52 35.23
CA ARG A 93 3.22 -16.51 33.77
C ARG A 93 4.70 -16.76 33.49
N PHE A 94 4.99 -17.83 32.77
CA PHE A 94 6.35 -18.23 32.41
C PHE A 94 6.71 -17.73 31.01
N GLU A 95 7.85 -17.09 30.92
CA GLU A 95 8.51 -16.72 29.66
C GLU A 95 9.86 -17.48 29.57
N SER A 96 10.57 -17.38 28.46
CA SER A 96 11.71 -18.27 28.16
C SER A 96 12.81 -18.32 29.25
N ARG A 97 13.03 -17.26 30.02
CA ARG A 97 14.00 -17.16 31.13
C ARG A 97 13.50 -16.39 32.35
N SER A 98 12.21 -16.07 32.38
CA SER A 98 11.62 -15.28 33.43
C SER A 98 10.24 -15.81 33.86
N VAL A 99 9.84 -15.48 35.08
CA VAL A 99 8.50 -15.73 35.61
C VAL A 99 7.93 -14.46 36.19
N ILE A 100 6.71 -14.14 35.79
CA ILE A 100 5.96 -12.97 36.26
C ILE A 100 4.83 -13.48 37.14
N ILE A 101 4.77 -13.01 38.39
CA ILE A 101 3.71 -13.34 39.33
C ILE A 101 2.62 -12.28 39.23
N LEU A 102 1.38 -12.72 39.05
CA LEU A 102 0.20 -11.89 38.82
C LEU A 102 -0.83 -12.12 39.92
N ASN A 103 -1.51 -11.07 40.36
CA ASN A 103 -2.59 -11.13 41.35
C ASN A 103 -3.95 -11.31 40.65
N ASP A 104 -4.55 -12.47 40.79
CA ASP A 104 -5.83 -12.82 40.15
C ASP A 104 -7.04 -12.07 40.79
N ALA A 105 -6.89 -11.49 41.99
CA ALA A 105 -7.97 -10.85 42.73
C ALA A 105 -8.14 -9.34 42.44
N ALA A 106 -7.25 -8.71 41.70
CA ALA A 106 -7.22 -7.25 41.54
C ALA A 106 -7.65 -6.75 40.15
N VAL A 107 -8.09 -7.62 39.24
CA VAL A 107 -8.55 -7.21 37.91
C VAL A 107 -9.99 -7.65 37.76
N PRO A 108 -11.00 -6.70 37.75
CA PRO A 108 -12.23 -7.02 37.04
C PRO A 108 -11.77 -7.42 35.65
N ALA A 109 -12.23 -8.57 35.12
CA ALA A 109 -11.85 -9.08 33.81
C ALA A 109 -12.05 -7.99 32.73
N ILE A 110 -11.04 -7.15 32.56
CA ILE A 110 -10.83 -6.40 31.34
C ILE A 110 -10.50 -7.54 30.37
N PRO A 111 -11.29 -7.78 29.31
CA PRO A 111 -10.85 -8.67 28.25
C PRO A 111 -9.42 -8.25 27.93
N ALA A 112 -8.50 -9.20 27.96
CA ALA A 112 -7.07 -8.96 27.77
C ALA A 112 -6.94 -7.90 26.69
N GLY A 113 -6.43 -6.71 27.09
CA GLY A 113 -6.20 -5.65 26.12
C GLY A 113 -5.42 -6.33 25.02
N GLU A 114 -5.87 -6.20 23.77
CA GLU A 114 -5.09 -6.73 22.65
C GLU A 114 -3.64 -6.36 22.92
N PRO A 115 -2.68 -7.28 22.77
CA PRO A 115 -1.27 -7.00 23.02
C PRO A 115 -0.97 -5.67 22.34
N GLU A 116 -0.36 -4.74 23.04
CA GLU A 116 -0.06 -3.40 22.50
C GLU A 116 0.61 -3.64 21.15
N VAL A 117 -0.10 -3.25 20.07
CA VAL A 117 0.33 -3.56 18.71
C VAL A 117 1.68 -2.88 18.54
N ILE A 118 2.74 -3.67 18.48
CA ILE A 118 4.08 -3.14 18.23
C ILE A 118 4.07 -2.63 16.80
N ILE A 119 4.01 -1.30 16.64
CA ILE A 119 4.09 -0.64 15.33
C ILE A 119 5.51 -0.84 14.82
N VAL A 120 5.64 -1.50 13.68
CA VAL A 120 6.94 -1.78 13.06
C VAL A 120 7.26 -0.83 11.88
N THR A 121 6.30 0.03 11.50
CA THR A 121 6.44 0.94 10.36
C THR A 121 6.63 2.37 10.84
N GLY A 122 7.57 3.11 10.21
CA GLY A 122 7.87 4.51 10.52
C GLY A 122 9.23 4.73 11.19
N SER A 123 9.88 3.69 11.69
CA SER A 123 11.25 3.69 12.23
C SER A 123 11.93 2.36 11.92
N ARG A 124 13.25 2.34 11.87
CA ARG A 124 14.06 1.12 11.82
C ARG A 124 14.52 0.67 13.21
N ILE A 125 14.25 1.47 14.22
CA ILE A 125 14.56 1.19 15.60
C ILE A 125 13.34 0.57 16.29
N ALA A 126 13.50 -0.67 16.76
CA ALA A 126 12.42 -1.41 17.42
C ALA A 126 11.92 -0.66 18.66
N GLY A 127 10.59 -0.47 18.76
CA GLY A 127 9.94 0.18 19.89
C GLY A 127 10.08 1.71 19.96
N ALA A 128 10.74 2.36 18.98
CA ALA A 128 10.78 3.81 18.92
C ALA A 128 9.37 4.37 18.61
N PRO A 129 8.86 5.35 19.39
CA PRO A 129 7.57 5.94 19.14
C PRO A 129 7.60 6.71 17.83
N ALA A 130 6.60 6.48 16.98
CA ALA A 130 6.46 7.18 15.71
C ALA A 130 6.03 8.64 15.95
N ALA A 131 6.77 9.61 15.37
CA ALA A 131 6.40 11.02 15.43
C ALA A 131 5.22 11.36 14.49
N ALA A 132 4.99 10.55 13.46
CA ALA A 132 3.86 10.65 12.56
C ALA A 132 2.80 9.61 12.94
N PRO A 133 1.49 9.87 12.67
CA PRO A 133 0.44 8.92 12.97
C PRO A 133 0.55 7.66 12.10
N VAL A 134 0.25 6.52 12.70
CA VAL A 134 0.13 5.23 12.01
C VAL A 134 -1.31 4.76 12.07
N ILE A 135 -1.89 4.48 10.91
CA ILE A 135 -3.20 3.85 10.79
C ILE A 135 -2.97 2.35 10.75
N ASP A 136 -3.56 1.64 11.69
CA ASP A 136 -3.53 0.18 11.77
C ASP A 136 -4.88 -0.41 11.36
N ILE A 137 -4.85 -1.36 10.42
CA ILE A 137 -6.03 -2.08 9.92
C ILE A 137 -5.80 -3.56 10.15
N SER A 138 -6.46 -4.12 11.13
CA SER A 138 -6.32 -5.53 11.49
C SER A 138 -6.99 -6.47 10.48
N ALA A 139 -6.59 -7.75 10.49
CA ALA A 139 -7.27 -8.80 9.74
C ALA A 139 -8.77 -8.89 10.06
N GLU A 140 -9.16 -8.54 11.28
CA GLU A 140 -10.56 -8.50 11.69
C GLU A 140 -11.29 -7.32 11.06
N ASP A 141 -10.70 -6.12 11.02
CA ASP A 141 -11.26 -4.95 10.34
C ASP A 141 -11.49 -5.25 8.85
N ILE A 142 -10.53 -5.93 8.19
CA ILE A 142 -10.64 -6.36 6.77
C ILE A 142 -11.84 -7.29 6.59
N ARG A 143 -11.98 -8.33 7.43
CA ARG A 143 -13.10 -9.27 7.35
C ARG A 143 -14.44 -8.62 7.64
N ASN A 144 -14.52 -7.74 8.65
CA ASN A 144 -15.74 -7.05 9.04
C ASN A 144 -16.24 -6.08 7.97
N ALA A 145 -15.30 -5.48 7.19
CA ALA A 145 -15.66 -4.62 6.06
C ALA A 145 -16.23 -5.37 4.85
N GLY A 146 -16.05 -6.70 4.78
CA GLY A 146 -16.61 -7.53 3.71
C GLY A 146 -15.93 -7.37 2.35
N HIS A 147 -14.72 -6.82 2.32
CA HIS A 147 -13.94 -6.63 1.10
C HIS A 147 -13.40 -7.94 0.53
N ALA A 148 -13.34 -8.04 -0.79
CA ALA A 148 -12.85 -9.23 -1.49
C ALA A 148 -11.31 -9.31 -1.50
N ASP A 149 -10.64 -8.16 -1.59
CA ASP A 149 -9.19 -8.09 -1.68
C ASP A 149 -8.63 -6.80 -1.05
N LEU A 150 -7.29 -6.69 -0.98
CA LEU A 150 -6.62 -5.52 -0.40
C LEU A 150 -6.78 -4.25 -1.25
N GLY A 151 -7.10 -4.37 -2.54
CA GLY A 151 -7.44 -3.23 -3.38
C GLY A 151 -8.76 -2.58 -2.96
N GLU A 152 -9.77 -3.36 -2.58
CA GLU A 152 -11.01 -2.84 -2.00
C GLU A 152 -10.76 -2.19 -0.64
N VAL A 153 -9.90 -2.78 0.21
CA VAL A 153 -9.47 -2.17 1.47
C VAL A 153 -8.81 -0.82 1.22
N ALA A 154 -7.87 -0.73 0.28
CA ALA A 154 -7.22 0.53 -0.08
C ALA A 154 -8.23 1.61 -0.50
N ARG A 155 -9.20 1.27 -1.35
CA ARG A 155 -10.24 2.20 -1.81
C ARG A 155 -11.20 2.66 -0.72
N SER A 156 -11.39 1.87 0.33
CA SER A 156 -12.27 2.20 1.46
C SER A 156 -11.68 3.25 2.41
N LEU A 157 -10.37 3.51 2.34
CA LEU A 157 -9.69 4.44 3.22
C LEU A 157 -9.90 5.89 2.80
N PRO A 158 -10.30 6.80 3.70
CA PRO A 158 -10.43 8.23 3.38
C PRO A 158 -9.12 8.87 2.92
N GLN A 159 -7.96 8.48 3.49
CA GLN A 159 -6.63 8.98 3.14
C GLN A 159 -6.11 8.48 1.79
N ASN A 160 -6.74 7.45 1.23
CA ASN A 160 -6.35 6.88 -0.05
C ASN A 160 -7.28 7.37 -1.15
N PHE A 161 -6.72 7.92 -2.22
CA PHE A 161 -7.48 8.31 -3.40
C PHE A 161 -7.67 7.10 -4.33
N GLY A 162 -8.87 6.93 -4.87
CA GLY A 162 -9.20 5.81 -5.78
C GLY A 162 -8.52 5.89 -7.14
N GLY A 163 -8.01 7.06 -7.53
CA GLY A 163 -7.20 7.25 -8.72
C GLY A 163 -5.84 6.55 -8.63
N GLY A 164 -5.26 6.25 -9.77
CA GLY A 164 -4.06 5.44 -9.87
C GLY A 164 -4.38 4.08 -10.47
N GLN A 165 -3.64 3.03 -10.12
CA GLN A 165 -3.95 1.69 -10.59
C GLN A 165 -5.14 1.12 -9.81
N ASN A 166 -6.26 1.05 -10.48
CA ASN A 166 -7.54 0.54 -9.99
C ASN A 166 -8.31 -0.05 -11.18
N PRO A 167 -8.76 -1.32 -11.13
CA PRO A 167 -9.50 -1.93 -12.23
C PRO A 167 -10.76 -1.17 -12.66
N GLY A 168 -11.39 -0.47 -11.70
CA GLY A 168 -12.62 0.30 -11.95
C GLY A 168 -12.41 1.65 -12.63
N ILE A 169 -11.18 2.08 -12.88
CA ILE A 169 -10.92 3.34 -13.59
C ILE A 169 -11.11 3.13 -15.08
N GLY A 170 -12.09 3.82 -15.65
CA GLY A 170 -12.34 3.81 -17.09
C GLY A 170 -11.18 4.44 -17.86
N SER A 171 -10.89 3.91 -19.04
CA SER A 171 -10.01 4.55 -20.00
C SER A 171 -10.76 5.67 -20.73
N GLY A 172 -10.20 6.86 -20.80
CA GLY A 172 -10.82 7.98 -21.50
C GLY A 172 -9.94 9.23 -21.52
N GLN A 173 -10.33 10.25 -22.28
CA GLN A 173 -9.66 11.53 -22.23
C GLN A 173 -9.87 12.18 -20.87
N GLY A 174 -8.78 12.62 -20.22
CA GLY A 174 -8.80 13.31 -18.96
C GLY A 174 -8.46 12.46 -17.73
N VAL A 175 -8.35 11.14 -17.88
CA VAL A 175 -7.69 10.32 -16.85
C VAL A 175 -6.19 10.49 -17.06
N ALA A 176 -5.50 11.06 -16.08
CA ALA A 176 -4.06 11.29 -16.17
C ALA A 176 -3.32 9.98 -16.50
N ASN A 177 -2.20 10.08 -17.24
CA ASN A 177 -1.36 8.92 -17.58
C ASN A 177 -0.91 8.12 -16.37
N GLU A 178 -0.86 8.75 -15.20
CA GLU A 178 -0.56 8.12 -13.91
C GLU A 178 -1.64 7.12 -13.46
N ASN A 179 -2.85 7.24 -13.99
CA ASN A 179 -3.96 6.32 -13.72
C ASN A 179 -4.09 5.19 -14.74
N GLY A 180 -3.16 5.09 -15.69
CA GLY A 180 -3.15 4.02 -16.69
C GLY A 180 -2.94 2.65 -16.06
N ASN A 181 -4.00 1.84 -16.01
CA ASN A 181 -3.94 0.47 -15.51
C ASN A 181 -3.87 -0.51 -16.67
N VAL A 182 -2.71 -1.14 -16.83
CA VAL A 182 -2.45 -2.08 -17.95
C VAL A 182 -2.61 -3.56 -17.57
N ASN A 183 -2.81 -3.87 -16.29
CA ASN A 183 -2.80 -5.26 -15.81
C ASN A 183 -3.81 -5.56 -14.69
N GLY A 184 -4.84 -4.74 -14.53
CA GLY A 184 -5.86 -4.95 -13.48
C GLY A 184 -5.36 -4.77 -12.05
N ALA A 185 -4.18 -4.18 -11.86
CA ALA A 185 -3.57 -3.97 -10.56
C ALA A 185 -4.39 -3.01 -9.68
N SER A 186 -4.29 -3.20 -8.37
CA SER A 186 -4.76 -2.25 -7.37
C SER A 186 -3.58 -1.76 -6.53
N THR A 187 -3.43 -0.44 -6.38
CA THR A 187 -2.33 0.17 -5.64
C THR A 187 -2.85 1.17 -4.61
N PHE A 188 -2.04 1.45 -3.60
CA PHE A 188 -2.28 2.60 -2.73
C PHE A 188 -1.86 3.89 -3.42
N ASN A 189 -2.64 4.94 -3.17
CA ASN A 189 -2.39 6.31 -3.64
C ASN A 189 -2.77 7.28 -2.53
N LEU A 190 -1.90 7.38 -1.53
CA LEU A 190 -2.15 8.24 -0.37
C LEU A 190 -2.21 9.71 -0.78
N ARG A 191 -3.26 10.41 -0.29
CA ARG A 191 -3.49 11.84 -0.53
C ARG A 191 -3.59 12.24 -2.02
N GLY A 192 -3.70 11.26 -2.93
CA GLY A 192 -3.79 11.54 -4.36
C GLY A 192 -2.51 12.08 -5.01
N ILE A 193 -1.35 11.90 -4.37
CA ILE A 193 -0.06 12.40 -4.91
C ILE A 193 0.38 11.55 -6.12
N GLY A 194 -0.07 10.32 -6.18
CA GLY A 194 0.23 9.34 -7.22
C GLY A 194 0.63 7.98 -6.63
N PRO A 195 0.31 6.87 -7.31
CA PRO A 195 0.67 5.53 -6.83
C PRO A 195 2.19 5.32 -6.74
N SER A 196 2.96 5.93 -7.63
CA SER A 196 4.43 5.89 -7.62
C SER A 196 5.06 6.79 -6.54
N ALA A 197 4.26 7.54 -5.76
CA ALA A 197 4.69 8.36 -4.64
C ALA A 197 4.27 7.78 -3.28
N THR A 198 3.62 6.61 -3.28
CA THR A 198 3.22 5.85 -2.10
C THR A 198 4.00 4.54 -2.06
N LEU A 199 4.91 4.41 -1.11
CA LEU A 199 5.70 3.20 -0.98
C LEU A 199 4.87 2.09 -0.32
N THR A 200 4.69 0.97 -1.02
CA THR A 200 4.07 -0.23 -0.46
C THR A 200 5.12 -1.30 -0.18
N LEU A 201 5.05 -1.91 0.99
CA LEU A 201 5.96 -2.96 1.48
C LEU A 201 5.16 -4.21 1.87
N LEU A 202 5.79 -5.36 1.78
CA LEU A 202 5.32 -6.62 2.36
C LEU A 202 6.35 -7.09 3.39
N ASN A 203 5.95 -7.20 4.67
CA ASN A 203 6.87 -7.50 5.78
C ASN A 203 8.14 -6.62 5.76
N GLY A 204 7.99 -5.32 5.41
CA GLY A 204 9.09 -4.36 5.31
C GLY A 204 9.95 -4.48 4.05
N ASN A 205 9.69 -5.42 3.14
CA ASN A 205 10.43 -5.62 1.90
C ASN A 205 9.70 -4.95 0.72
N ARG A 206 10.46 -4.36 -0.21
CA ARG A 206 9.93 -3.88 -1.49
C ARG A 206 9.74 -5.05 -2.45
N PHE A 207 8.76 -4.95 -3.34
CA PHE A 207 8.51 -5.92 -4.40
C PHE A 207 8.71 -5.30 -5.79
N ALA A 208 8.58 -6.12 -6.85
CA ALA A 208 8.69 -5.63 -8.21
C ALA A 208 7.53 -4.67 -8.54
N TYR A 209 7.84 -3.63 -9.31
CA TYR A 209 6.85 -2.67 -9.78
C TYR A 209 5.92 -3.28 -10.81
N SER A 210 4.67 -2.84 -10.83
CA SER A 210 3.61 -3.39 -11.66
C SER A 210 3.35 -2.52 -12.90
N GLY A 211 3.44 -3.13 -14.08
CA GLY A 211 3.16 -2.49 -15.35
C GLY A 211 4.09 -1.31 -15.65
N THR A 212 3.53 -0.12 -15.86
CA THR A 212 4.29 1.11 -16.20
C THR A 212 4.57 2.01 -15.00
N GLN A 213 4.07 1.67 -13.81
CA GLN A 213 4.16 2.47 -12.59
C GLN A 213 5.24 1.94 -11.65
N SER A 214 5.80 2.82 -10.82
CA SER A 214 6.68 2.42 -9.72
C SER A 214 5.84 2.10 -8.46
N ALA A 215 4.86 1.21 -8.60
CA ALA A 215 3.94 0.82 -7.55
C ALA A 215 3.72 -0.69 -7.54
N ILE A 216 3.29 -1.24 -6.41
CA ILE A 216 3.09 -2.68 -6.19
C ILE A 216 1.60 -3.00 -6.24
N ASP A 217 1.24 -4.06 -6.95
CA ASP A 217 -0.13 -4.58 -6.96
C ASP A 217 -0.46 -5.30 -5.66
N VAL A 218 -1.26 -4.65 -4.80
CA VAL A 218 -1.68 -5.23 -3.52
C VAL A 218 -2.76 -6.31 -3.67
N SER A 219 -3.47 -6.34 -4.79
CA SER A 219 -4.47 -7.38 -5.05
C SER A 219 -3.84 -8.76 -5.29
N ALA A 220 -2.51 -8.82 -5.50
CA ALA A 220 -1.76 -10.06 -5.60
C ALA A 220 -1.62 -10.79 -4.25
N ILE A 221 -1.86 -10.12 -3.13
CA ILE A 221 -1.66 -10.66 -1.78
C ILE A 221 -2.99 -11.23 -1.28
N PRO A 222 -3.10 -12.56 -1.03
CA PRO A 222 -4.28 -13.15 -0.44
C PRO A 222 -4.62 -12.53 0.93
N ALA A 223 -5.81 -11.93 1.06
CA ALA A 223 -6.20 -11.21 2.28
C ALA A 223 -6.21 -12.11 3.53
N ALA A 224 -6.45 -13.43 3.36
CA ALA A 224 -6.42 -14.40 4.46
C ALA A 224 -5.04 -14.54 5.12
N ALA A 225 -3.94 -14.28 4.38
CA ALA A 225 -2.58 -14.34 4.88
C ALA A 225 -2.15 -13.07 5.66
N VAL A 226 -2.94 -11.99 5.57
CA VAL A 226 -2.59 -10.71 6.18
C VAL A 226 -2.96 -10.71 7.66
N GLU A 227 -2.03 -10.26 8.50
CA GLU A 227 -2.27 -9.99 9.91
C GLU A 227 -2.84 -8.59 10.10
N ARG A 228 -2.16 -7.59 9.52
CA ARG A 228 -2.58 -6.18 9.53
C ARG A 228 -1.89 -5.37 8.45
N ILE A 229 -2.41 -4.18 8.22
CA ILE A 229 -1.82 -3.18 7.33
C ILE A 229 -1.49 -1.95 8.17
N GLU A 230 -0.21 -1.55 8.19
CA GLU A 230 0.24 -0.33 8.83
C GLU A 230 0.47 0.77 7.77
N ILE A 231 -0.13 1.94 7.98
CA ILE A 231 -0.03 3.07 7.05
C ILE A 231 0.51 4.28 7.78
N VAL A 232 1.70 4.71 7.38
CA VAL A 232 2.31 5.97 7.83
C VAL A 232 2.00 7.04 6.80
N THR A 233 1.17 8.01 7.18
CA THR A 233 0.75 9.10 6.29
C THR A 233 1.69 10.30 6.38
N ASP A 234 3.01 10.05 6.26
CA ASP A 234 4.07 11.07 6.32
C ASP A 234 5.23 10.68 5.40
N GLY A 235 5.98 11.67 4.91
CA GLY A 235 7.16 11.42 4.10
C GLY A 235 8.20 10.58 4.85
N ALA A 236 8.64 9.47 4.27
CA ALA A 236 9.49 8.49 4.93
C ALA A 236 10.69 8.05 4.08
N SER A 237 11.10 8.86 3.10
CA SER A 237 12.22 8.50 2.22
C SER A 237 13.57 8.43 2.96
N ALA A 238 13.75 9.13 4.08
CA ALA A 238 14.95 9.00 4.91
C ALA A 238 15.09 7.60 5.54
N ILE A 239 13.96 6.90 5.77
CA ILE A 239 13.94 5.57 6.38
C ILE A 239 13.92 4.48 5.32
N TYR A 240 13.06 4.63 4.30
CA TYR A 240 12.77 3.56 3.33
C TYR A 240 13.30 3.83 1.92
N GLY A 241 13.81 5.05 1.61
CA GLY A 241 14.30 5.43 0.28
C GLY A 241 13.21 6.00 -0.62
N ALA A 242 13.49 6.06 -1.92
CA ALA A 242 12.60 6.64 -2.94
C ALA A 242 11.14 6.18 -2.82
N ASP A 243 10.23 6.97 -3.38
CA ASP A 243 8.81 6.67 -3.57
C ASP A 243 7.94 6.81 -2.28
N ALA A 244 8.55 7.07 -1.11
CA ALA A 244 7.86 7.31 0.15
C ALA A 244 7.56 8.82 0.37
N VAL A 245 6.97 9.49 -0.62
CA VAL A 245 6.64 10.93 -0.57
C VAL A 245 5.33 11.17 0.17
N ALA A 246 4.27 10.47 -0.22
CA ALA A 246 2.94 10.56 0.38
C ALA A 246 2.83 9.76 1.68
N GLY A 247 3.66 8.74 1.82
CA GLY A 247 3.68 7.83 2.94
C GLY A 247 4.15 6.43 2.59
N VAL A 248 4.02 5.54 3.58
CA VAL A 248 4.38 4.13 3.47
C VAL A 248 3.19 3.28 3.90
N VAL A 249 2.92 2.24 3.14
CA VAL A 249 1.97 1.17 3.47
C VAL A 249 2.76 -0.11 3.66
N ASN A 250 2.72 -0.70 4.83
CA ASN A 250 3.38 -1.97 5.11
C ASN A 250 2.31 -3.04 5.39
N ILE A 251 2.26 -4.04 4.54
CA ILE A 251 1.35 -5.18 4.68
C ILE A 251 2.10 -6.25 5.45
N LEU A 252 1.64 -6.53 6.66
CA LEU A 252 2.23 -7.50 7.54
C LEU A 252 1.48 -8.82 7.45
N LEU A 253 2.21 -9.88 7.17
CA LEU A 253 1.67 -11.23 7.08
C LEU A 253 1.58 -11.86 8.46
N ARG A 254 0.66 -12.79 8.62
CA ARG A 254 0.60 -13.65 9.80
C ARG A 254 1.93 -14.37 9.95
N LYS A 255 2.51 -14.32 11.13
CA LYS A 255 3.79 -14.97 11.41
C LYS A 255 3.64 -16.48 11.49
N ASP A 256 2.60 -16.91 12.20
CA ASP A 256 2.30 -18.32 12.46
C ASP A 256 0.85 -18.60 12.06
N TYR A 257 0.63 -19.73 11.45
CA TYR A 257 -0.68 -20.30 11.20
C TYR A 257 -0.64 -21.80 11.45
N GLU A 258 -1.68 -22.37 12.03
CA GLU A 258 -1.78 -23.80 12.31
C GLU A 258 -3.12 -24.31 11.84
N GLY A 259 -3.11 -25.38 11.02
CA GLY A 259 -4.29 -25.95 10.40
C GLY A 259 -4.51 -25.49 8.96
N ILE A 260 -5.72 -25.72 8.47
CA ILE A 260 -6.14 -25.40 7.11
C ILE A 260 -7.48 -24.66 7.17
N THR A 261 -7.58 -23.52 6.48
CA THR A 261 -8.86 -22.82 6.24
C THR A 261 -9.17 -22.80 4.76
N THR A 262 -10.38 -23.22 4.39
CA THR A 262 -10.91 -23.10 3.03
C THR A 262 -12.03 -22.05 3.02
N SER A 263 -12.15 -21.31 1.94
CA SER A 263 -13.23 -20.32 1.74
C SER A 263 -13.77 -20.31 0.32
N ALA A 264 -15.05 -20.02 0.19
CA ALA A 264 -15.72 -19.79 -1.08
C ALA A 264 -16.62 -18.55 -0.96
N ARG A 265 -16.48 -17.61 -1.88
CA ARG A 265 -17.30 -16.40 -1.98
C ARG A 265 -17.99 -16.35 -3.33
N LEU A 266 -19.27 -16.02 -3.32
CA LEU A 266 -20.06 -15.69 -4.50
C LEU A 266 -20.76 -14.37 -4.28
N GLY A 267 -20.84 -13.54 -5.32
CA GLY A 267 -21.54 -12.26 -5.22
C GLY A 267 -21.77 -11.61 -6.57
N GLY A 268 -22.48 -10.49 -6.59
CA GLY A 268 -22.73 -9.76 -7.83
C GLY A 268 -23.43 -8.43 -7.59
N SER A 269 -23.33 -7.56 -8.59
CA SER A 269 -24.02 -6.29 -8.65
C SER A 269 -25.50 -6.49 -8.96
N THR A 270 -26.39 -5.86 -8.20
CA THR A 270 -27.84 -5.99 -8.43
C THR A 270 -28.33 -5.32 -9.71
N ASP A 271 -27.56 -4.35 -10.23
CA ASP A 271 -27.83 -3.68 -11.50
C ASP A 271 -27.21 -4.43 -12.71
N GLY A 272 -26.72 -5.65 -12.47
CA GLY A 272 -26.10 -6.52 -13.49
C GLY A 272 -24.59 -6.32 -13.66
N GLY A 273 -23.92 -7.36 -14.15
CA GLY A 273 -22.46 -7.46 -14.23
C GLY A 273 -21.80 -7.71 -12.88
N ASN A 274 -20.47 -7.77 -12.88
CA ASN A 274 -19.63 -8.00 -11.71
C ASN A 274 -20.07 -9.23 -10.88
N PHE A 275 -20.48 -10.31 -11.57
CA PHE A 275 -20.61 -11.58 -10.90
C PHE A 275 -19.23 -12.04 -10.47
N GLN A 276 -19.03 -12.19 -9.16
CA GLN A 276 -17.76 -12.54 -8.55
C GLN A 276 -17.80 -13.96 -8.01
N GLN A 277 -16.73 -14.69 -8.23
CA GLN A 277 -16.42 -15.93 -7.54
C GLN A 277 -14.99 -15.92 -7.04
N GLN A 278 -14.81 -16.32 -5.80
CA GLN A 278 -13.49 -16.38 -5.16
C GLN A 278 -13.38 -17.64 -4.32
N TYR A 279 -12.26 -18.33 -4.45
CA TYR A 279 -11.96 -19.55 -3.71
C TYR A 279 -10.60 -19.40 -3.05
N GLY A 280 -10.57 -19.53 -1.71
CA GLY A 280 -9.38 -19.35 -0.91
C GLY A 280 -8.96 -20.61 -0.17
N LEU A 281 -7.66 -20.78 -0.03
CA LEU A 281 -7.03 -21.80 0.82
C LEU A 281 -5.93 -21.10 1.63
N LEU A 282 -5.95 -21.28 2.95
CA LEU A 282 -4.86 -20.89 3.85
C LEU A 282 -4.48 -22.13 4.65
N GLY A 283 -3.21 -22.48 4.66
CA GLY A 283 -2.68 -23.59 5.43
C GLY A 283 -1.37 -23.24 6.06
N GLY A 284 -1.02 -23.89 7.17
CA GLY A 284 0.24 -23.67 7.83
C GLY A 284 0.51 -24.68 8.92
N ALA A 285 1.74 -24.66 9.40
CA ALA A 285 2.20 -25.45 10.54
C ALA A 285 3.23 -24.66 11.33
N LYS A 286 3.29 -24.98 12.63
CA LYS A 286 4.21 -24.39 13.58
C LYS A 286 4.96 -25.50 14.33
N TRP A 287 6.23 -25.25 14.59
CA TRP A 287 7.09 -26.12 15.42
C TRP A 287 8.00 -25.27 16.30
N SER A 288 8.75 -25.89 17.21
CA SER A 288 9.53 -25.20 18.24
C SER A 288 10.58 -24.21 17.72
N GLY A 289 11.07 -24.41 16.50
CA GLY A 289 12.10 -23.55 15.89
C GLY A 289 11.59 -22.71 14.74
N GLY A 290 10.29 -22.78 14.37
CA GLY A 290 9.80 -22.05 13.21
C GLY A 290 8.35 -22.34 12.86
N GLY A 291 7.95 -21.86 11.70
CA GLY A 291 6.62 -22.09 11.15
C GLY A 291 6.54 -21.60 9.71
N PHE A 292 5.46 -21.95 9.05
CA PHE A 292 5.15 -21.44 7.73
C PHE A 292 3.64 -21.28 7.56
N LEU A 293 3.27 -20.43 6.62
CA LEU A 293 1.93 -20.38 6.06
C LEU A 293 2.02 -20.36 4.52
N ALA A 294 1.02 -20.98 3.89
CA ALA A 294 0.80 -20.92 2.46
C ALA A 294 -0.64 -20.48 2.20
N ALA A 295 -0.83 -19.52 1.31
CA ALA A 295 -2.16 -19.05 0.93
C ALA A 295 -2.32 -19.12 -0.59
N TYR A 296 -3.50 -19.52 -1.02
CA TYR A 296 -3.93 -19.49 -2.41
C TYR A 296 -5.26 -18.76 -2.51
N ASP A 297 -5.41 -17.93 -3.53
CA ASP A 297 -6.64 -17.22 -3.84
C ASP A 297 -6.89 -17.25 -5.35
N TYR A 298 -8.05 -17.76 -5.73
CA TYR A 298 -8.61 -17.64 -7.07
C TYR A 298 -9.71 -16.60 -7.03
N PHE A 299 -9.67 -15.64 -7.94
CA PHE A 299 -10.68 -14.59 -8.08
C PHE A 299 -11.06 -14.42 -9.55
N GLU A 300 -12.36 -14.31 -9.81
CA GLU A 300 -12.91 -14.01 -11.12
C GLU A 300 -14.13 -13.09 -10.97
N ASN A 301 -14.24 -12.09 -11.83
CA ASN A 301 -15.45 -11.28 -11.97
C ASN A 301 -15.82 -11.09 -13.43
N SER A 302 -17.11 -11.06 -13.74
CA SER A 302 -17.61 -10.63 -15.04
C SER A 302 -17.58 -9.11 -15.20
N ALA A 303 -17.47 -8.62 -16.42
CA ALA A 303 -17.47 -7.19 -16.72
C ALA A 303 -18.78 -6.49 -16.30
N ILE A 304 -18.67 -5.20 -15.93
CA ILE A 304 -19.81 -4.29 -15.92
C ILE A 304 -19.79 -3.50 -17.24
N LEU A 305 -20.84 -3.61 -18.02
CA LEU A 305 -20.97 -2.91 -19.28
C LEU A 305 -21.83 -1.65 -19.13
N ALA A 306 -21.62 -0.67 -20.01
CA ALA A 306 -22.37 0.60 -20.00
C ALA A 306 -23.89 0.39 -20.02
N ARG A 307 -24.41 -0.61 -20.75
CA ARG A 307 -25.83 -0.97 -20.73
C ARG A 307 -26.39 -1.39 -19.37
N ASN A 308 -25.52 -1.79 -18.44
CA ASN A 308 -25.92 -2.17 -17.07
C ASN A 308 -26.14 -0.95 -16.17
N ARG A 309 -25.80 0.26 -16.62
CA ARG A 309 -25.85 1.48 -15.79
C ARG A 309 -26.61 2.59 -16.47
N SER A 310 -27.70 3.05 -15.86
CA SER A 310 -28.56 4.12 -16.42
C SER A 310 -27.81 5.42 -16.67
N TYR A 311 -26.80 5.73 -15.82
CA TYR A 311 -25.96 6.92 -15.97
C TYR A 311 -24.88 6.79 -17.05
N ALA A 312 -24.80 5.67 -17.75
CA ALA A 312 -23.84 5.43 -18.83
C ALA A 312 -24.51 5.40 -20.23
N ALA A 313 -25.70 5.94 -20.38
CA ALA A 313 -26.45 5.94 -21.63
C ALA A 313 -25.77 6.73 -22.78
N SER A 314 -24.85 7.64 -22.45
CA SER A 314 -24.03 8.38 -23.42
C SER A 314 -22.83 7.58 -23.96
N SER A 315 -22.55 6.42 -23.41
CA SER A 315 -21.46 5.52 -23.85
C SER A 315 -22.00 4.40 -24.74
N ASN A 316 -21.11 3.78 -25.53
CA ASN A 316 -21.50 2.58 -26.27
C ASN A 316 -21.96 1.48 -25.28
N PRO A 317 -23.14 0.84 -25.51
CA PRO A 317 -23.70 -0.14 -24.58
C PRO A 317 -22.79 -1.32 -24.23
N ALA A 318 -21.86 -1.68 -25.14
CA ALA A 318 -20.90 -2.75 -24.93
C ALA A 318 -19.58 -2.27 -24.28
N SER A 319 -19.40 -0.97 -24.07
CA SER A 319 -18.21 -0.45 -23.39
C SER A 319 -18.15 -0.89 -21.94
N THR A 320 -16.96 -1.26 -21.50
CA THR A 320 -16.67 -1.72 -20.14
C THR A 320 -16.53 -0.54 -19.20
N LEU A 321 -17.30 -0.55 -18.08
CA LEU A 321 -17.14 0.37 -16.94
C LEU A 321 -16.32 -0.26 -15.82
N TYR A 322 -16.28 -1.59 -15.74
CA TYR A 322 -15.42 -2.38 -14.86
C TYR A 322 -15.02 -3.63 -15.64
N PRO A 323 -13.71 -3.94 -15.79
CA PRO A 323 -13.24 -5.01 -16.65
C PRO A 323 -13.59 -6.40 -16.09
N GLU A 324 -13.64 -7.36 -16.98
CA GLU A 324 -13.52 -8.76 -16.62
C GLU A 324 -12.09 -9.03 -16.16
N LEU A 325 -11.95 -9.67 -15.02
CA LEU A 325 -10.67 -9.98 -14.40
C LEU A 325 -10.70 -11.40 -13.85
N LYS A 326 -9.64 -12.14 -14.15
CA LYS A 326 -9.39 -13.45 -13.58
C LYS A 326 -7.98 -13.51 -13.06
N ARG A 327 -7.78 -14.02 -11.84
CA ARG A 327 -6.44 -14.16 -11.26
C ARG A 327 -6.32 -15.35 -10.34
N HIS A 328 -5.12 -15.89 -10.29
CA HIS A 328 -4.62 -16.85 -9.31
C HIS A 328 -3.50 -16.16 -8.53
N SER A 329 -3.59 -16.17 -7.21
CA SER A 329 -2.57 -15.62 -6.33
C SER A 329 -2.09 -16.70 -5.37
N PHE A 330 -0.80 -16.84 -5.20
CA PHE A 330 -0.17 -17.74 -4.26
C PHE A 330 0.82 -16.98 -3.40
N LEU A 331 0.82 -17.25 -2.11
CA LEU A 331 1.74 -16.64 -1.16
C LEU A 331 2.28 -17.73 -0.23
N LEU A 332 3.58 -17.68 0.02
CA LEU A 332 4.29 -18.49 1.00
C LEU A 332 5.06 -17.55 1.93
N SER A 333 4.90 -17.70 3.24
CA SER A 333 5.69 -17.02 4.26
C SER A 333 6.14 -18.04 5.29
N GLY A 334 7.39 -17.98 5.69
CA GLY A 334 7.92 -18.89 6.68
C GLY A 334 9.13 -18.35 7.40
N HIS A 335 9.40 -18.93 8.56
CA HIS A 335 10.56 -18.59 9.35
C HIS A 335 11.12 -19.85 10.03
N GLN A 336 12.44 -19.87 10.19
CA GLN A 336 13.17 -20.96 10.85
C GLN A 336 14.32 -20.39 11.66
N GLN A 337 14.39 -20.74 12.92
CA GLN A 337 15.57 -20.54 13.75
C GLN A 337 16.63 -21.57 13.32
N LEU A 338 17.75 -21.11 12.82
CA LEU A 338 18.84 -21.96 12.32
C LEU A 338 19.77 -22.41 13.46
N VAL A 339 20.11 -21.46 14.30
CA VAL A 339 20.85 -21.65 15.57
C VAL A 339 20.33 -20.62 16.58
N ALA A 340 20.75 -20.73 17.85
CA ALA A 340 20.37 -19.76 18.88
C ALA A 340 20.72 -18.33 18.43
N GLY A 341 19.74 -17.41 18.45
CA GLY A 341 19.91 -16.02 18.05
C GLY A 341 19.97 -15.78 16.54
N VAL A 342 19.86 -16.81 15.65
CA VAL A 342 19.86 -16.62 14.18
C VAL A 342 18.61 -17.20 13.56
N GLN A 343 17.84 -16.36 12.88
CA GLN A 343 16.60 -16.73 12.21
C GLN A 343 16.64 -16.44 10.71
N LEU A 344 16.17 -17.36 9.90
CA LEU A 344 15.83 -17.14 8.49
C LEU A 344 14.32 -16.91 8.37
N LYS A 345 13.94 -15.85 7.66
CA LYS A 345 12.56 -15.56 7.24
C LYS A 345 12.52 -15.53 5.72
N THR A 346 11.44 -15.97 5.11
CA THR A 346 11.29 -15.92 3.65
C THR A 346 9.84 -15.69 3.29
N ASP A 347 9.59 -14.66 2.50
CA ASP A 347 8.29 -14.37 1.89
C ASP A 347 8.40 -14.59 0.39
N ALA A 348 7.42 -15.26 -0.21
CA ALA A 348 7.33 -15.44 -1.64
C ALA A 348 5.88 -15.25 -2.11
N ILE A 349 5.74 -14.61 -3.27
CA ILE A 349 4.44 -14.32 -3.90
C ILE A 349 4.49 -14.71 -5.37
N TYR A 350 3.39 -15.28 -5.86
CA TYR A 350 3.15 -15.51 -7.27
C TYR A 350 1.72 -15.13 -7.61
N LYS A 351 1.56 -14.40 -8.71
CA LYS A 351 0.25 -14.04 -9.26
C LYS A 351 0.26 -14.25 -10.77
N ARG A 352 -0.83 -14.79 -11.31
CA ARG A 352 -1.09 -14.85 -12.75
C ARG A 352 -2.56 -14.58 -13.01
N GLY A 353 -2.86 -13.90 -14.12
CA GLY A 353 -4.24 -13.65 -14.52
C GLY A 353 -4.35 -12.97 -15.86
N ASP A 354 -5.58 -12.65 -16.18
CA ASP A 354 -5.96 -11.93 -17.40
C ASP A 354 -7.05 -10.89 -17.09
N MET A 355 -7.09 -9.86 -17.94
CA MET A 355 -8.07 -8.79 -17.88
C MET A 355 -8.54 -8.48 -19.28
N THR A 356 -9.87 -8.35 -19.48
CA THR A 356 -10.45 -7.93 -20.74
C THR A 356 -11.30 -6.68 -20.56
N SER A 357 -11.09 -5.70 -21.43
CA SER A 357 -11.90 -4.49 -21.51
C SER A 357 -12.29 -4.14 -22.94
N VAL A 358 -13.47 -3.54 -23.10
CA VAL A 358 -14.04 -3.18 -24.41
C VAL A 358 -14.38 -1.70 -24.41
N ARG A 359 -14.13 -1.01 -25.52
CA ARG A 359 -14.41 0.40 -25.69
C ARG A 359 -14.96 0.71 -27.07
N GLY A 360 -16.17 1.21 -27.14
CA GLY A 360 -16.80 1.69 -28.37
C GLY A 360 -16.68 3.20 -28.50
N LEU A 361 -16.42 3.68 -29.71
CA LEU A 361 -16.28 5.11 -30.01
C LEU A 361 -17.57 5.78 -30.48
N PHE A 362 -18.62 4.99 -30.76
CA PHE A 362 -19.95 5.46 -31.14
C PHE A 362 -21.01 4.79 -30.27
N VAL A 363 -22.01 5.54 -29.84
CA VAL A 363 -23.09 5.06 -28.96
C VAL A 363 -23.95 4.01 -29.68
N ASP A 364 -24.26 4.25 -30.92
CA ASP A 364 -25.28 3.56 -31.76
C ASP A 364 -24.69 2.55 -32.75
N ARG A 365 -23.39 2.31 -32.72
CA ARG A 365 -22.70 1.44 -33.67
C ARG A 365 -21.99 0.27 -33.00
N PRO A 366 -21.86 -0.88 -33.68
CA PRO A 366 -21.07 -1.99 -33.19
C PRO A 366 -19.62 -1.59 -32.91
N ILE A 367 -18.98 -2.24 -31.94
CA ILE A 367 -17.55 -2.06 -31.60
C ILE A 367 -16.66 -2.23 -32.85
N THR A 368 -17.03 -3.16 -33.77
CA THR A 368 -16.31 -3.44 -35.02
C THR A 368 -16.35 -2.29 -36.02
N THR A 369 -17.27 -1.33 -35.91
CA THR A 369 -17.26 -0.12 -36.73
C THR A 369 -16.11 0.79 -36.33
N ARG A 370 -15.99 1.11 -35.06
CA ARG A 370 -14.88 1.84 -34.50
C ARG A 370 -14.84 1.60 -32.99
N GLY A 371 -13.88 0.83 -32.54
CA GLY A 371 -13.76 0.46 -31.11
C GLY A 371 -12.49 -0.32 -30.87
N THR A 372 -12.34 -0.71 -29.61
CA THR A 372 -11.13 -1.37 -29.10
C THR A 372 -11.54 -2.49 -28.15
N ILE A 373 -10.89 -3.64 -28.30
CA ILE A 373 -10.89 -4.71 -27.30
C ILE A 373 -9.46 -4.86 -26.81
N VAL A 374 -9.25 -4.77 -25.52
CA VAL A 374 -7.93 -4.92 -24.89
C VAL A 374 -7.97 -6.16 -24.01
N THR A 375 -7.08 -7.09 -24.28
CA THR A 375 -6.84 -8.28 -23.46
C THR A 375 -5.41 -8.24 -22.95
N ASN A 376 -5.24 -8.30 -21.64
CA ASN A 376 -3.93 -8.30 -21.00
C ASN A 376 -3.78 -9.57 -20.17
N GLU A 377 -2.66 -10.25 -20.34
CA GLU A 377 -2.18 -11.31 -19.46
C GLU A 377 -1.08 -10.76 -18.57
N PHE A 378 -1.06 -11.14 -17.31
CA PHE A 378 -0.05 -10.66 -16.36
C PHE A 378 0.44 -11.79 -15.47
N GLU A 379 1.71 -11.69 -15.08
CA GLU A 379 2.36 -12.61 -14.17
C GLU A 379 3.34 -11.84 -13.25
N THR A 380 3.18 -12.03 -11.95
CA THR A 380 4.06 -11.42 -10.93
C THR A 380 4.71 -12.53 -10.10
N PHE A 381 5.99 -12.43 -9.88
CA PHE A 381 6.76 -13.28 -8.96
C PHE A 381 7.64 -12.43 -8.07
N GLY A 382 7.79 -12.83 -6.79
CA GLY A 382 8.72 -12.20 -5.87
C GLY A 382 9.13 -13.15 -4.75
N ILE A 383 10.39 -13.05 -4.30
CA ILE A 383 10.92 -13.77 -3.16
C ILE A 383 11.86 -12.88 -2.36
N ALA A 384 11.73 -12.88 -1.03
CA ALA A 384 12.46 -12.04 -0.09
C ALA A 384 12.99 -12.86 1.10
N PRO A 385 14.13 -13.54 0.99
CA PRO A 385 14.81 -14.13 2.14
C PRO A 385 15.46 -13.06 3.01
N THR A 386 15.33 -13.21 4.33
CA THR A 386 15.91 -12.33 5.33
C THR A 386 16.55 -13.14 6.44
N PHE A 387 17.82 -12.89 6.73
CA PHE A 387 18.52 -13.40 7.89
C PHE A 387 18.54 -12.34 8.97
N GLU A 388 18.15 -12.71 10.18
CA GLU A 388 18.26 -11.87 11.36
C GLU A 388 19.11 -12.60 12.39
N ALA A 389 20.02 -11.87 13.03
CA ALA A 389 20.96 -12.43 14.00
C ALA A 389 21.10 -11.48 15.21
N GLU A 390 20.96 -12.01 16.41
CA GLU A 390 21.34 -11.35 17.66
C GLU A 390 22.87 -11.44 17.76
N ILE A 391 23.56 -10.28 17.72
CA ILE A 391 25.03 -10.23 17.66
C ILE A 391 25.67 -9.82 19.00
N GLY A 392 24.90 -9.86 20.07
CA GLY A 392 25.30 -9.59 21.45
C GLY A 392 24.73 -8.29 22.02
N GLY A 393 24.49 -8.28 23.34
CA GLY A 393 23.80 -7.18 24.01
C GLY A 393 22.41 -6.96 23.45
N SER A 394 22.09 -5.71 23.08
CA SER A 394 20.81 -5.32 22.45
C SER A 394 20.90 -5.24 20.91
N TRP A 395 22.00 -5.70 20.31
CA TRP A 395 22.26 -5.53 18.89
C TRP A 395 21.69 -6.67 18.05
N THR A 396 20.96 -6.30 17.02
CA THR A 396 20.45 -7.22 15.98
C THR A 396 21.04 -6.83 14.64
N ALA A 397 21.53 -7.81 13.90
CA ALA A 397 21.94 -7.68 12.51
C ALA A 397 20.88 -8.27 11.58
N ARG A 398 20.65 -7.66 10.45
CA ARG A 398 19.71 -8.13 9.42
C ARG A 398 20.38 -8.07 8.06
N ILE A 399 20.25 -9.16 7.29
CA ILE A 399 20.61 -9.19 5.86
C ILE A 399 19.37 -9.66 5.10
N SER A 400 18.90 -8.86 4.17
CA SER A 400 17.77 -9.20 3.32
C SER A 400 18.17 -9.13 1.85
N ALA A 401 17.63 -10.06 1.07
CA ALA A 401 17.72 -10.03 -0.38
C ALA A 401 16.32 -10.07 -0.98
N PHE A 402 16.16 -9.54 -2.16
CA PHE A 402 14.92 -9.60 -2.91
C PHE A 402 15.20 -9.86 -4.39
N TYR A 403 14.41 -10.74 -4.97
CA TYR A 403 14.29 -10.90 -6.42
C TYR A 403 12.82 -10.90 -6.79
N GLY A 404 12.45 -10.15 -7.83
CA GLY A 404 11.09 -10.16 -8.35
C GLY A 404 10.98 -9.74 -9.79
N SER A 405 9.87 -10.16 -10.40
CA SER A 405 9.48 -9.79 -11.76
C SER A 405 7.97 -9.56 -11.85
N ASP A 406 7.58 -8.64 -12.71
CA ASP A 406 6.18 -8.41 -13.12
C ASP A 406 6.15 -8.31 -14.64
N ASN A 407 5.42 -9.21 -15.27
CA ASN A 407 5.33 -9.34 -16.72
C ASN A 407 3.89 -9.07 -17.13
N THR A 408 3.68 -8.17 -18.07
CA THR A 408 2.38 -7.89 -18.69
C THR A 408 2.51 -8.03 -20.19
N TYR A 409 1.65 -8.85 -20.77
CA TYR A 409 1.45 -8.97 -22.23
C TYR A 409 0.04 -8.46 -22.56
N GLY A 410 -0.06 -7.46 -23.42
CA GLY A 410 -1.33 -6.89 -23.86
C GLY A 410 -1.52 -6.98 -25.35
N GLU A 411 -2.65 -7.52 -25.79
CA GLU A 411 -3.14 -7.42 -27.16
C GLU A 411 -4.27 -6.40 -27.21
N THR A 412 -4.20 -5.48 -28.16
CA THR A 412 -5.25 -4.48 -28.41
C THR A 412 -5.81 -4.71 -29.81
N GLN A 413 -7.08 -5.10 -29.93
CA GLN A 413 -7.76 -5.18 -31.21
C GLN A 413 -8.43 -3.83 -31.49
N ASN A 414 -7.85 -3.04 -32.38
CA ASN A 414 -8.45 -1.77 -32.83
C ASN A 414 -9.26 -1.99 -34.12
N PHE A 415 -10.54 -1.70 -34.06
CA PHE A 415 -11.46 -1.82 -35.18
C PHE A 415 -11.66 -0.45 -35.85
N THR A 416 -11.57 -0.44 -37.17
CA THR A 416 -11.95 0.69 -38.04
C THR A 416 -12.67 0.15 -39.28
N ASN A 417 -13.97 0.43 -39.38
CA ASN A 417 -14.84 0.00 -40.50
C ASN A 417 -14.75 -1.51 -40.76
N GLY A 418 -14.79 -2.34 -39.70
CA GLY A 418 -14.72 -3.80 -39.81
C GLY A 418 -13.31 -4.39 -39.94
N VAL A 419 -12.30 -3.55 -40.15
CA VAL A 419 -10.90 -3.99 -40.21
C VAL A 419 -10.27 -3.91 -38.81
N ALA A 420 -9.63 -4.99 -38.37
CA ALA A 420 -8.94 -5.04 -37.09
C ALA A 420 -7.42 -4.96 -37.27
N THR A 421 -6.79 -4.06 -36.51
CA THR A 421 -5.33 -4.10 -36.25
C THR A 421 -5.09 -4.66 -34.85
N ARG A 422 -3.95 -5.31 -34.63
CA ARG A 422 -3.64 -5.99 -33.35
C ARG A 422 -2.27 -5.57 -32.82
N PRO A 423 -2.11 -4.31 -32.36
CA PRO A 423 -0.89 -3.91 -31.69
C PRO A 423 -0.70 -4.67 -30.37
N ILE A 424 0.56 -5.00 -30.09
CA ILE A 424 0.98 -5.72 -28.88
C ILE A 424 1.72 -4.74 -27.97
N ARG A 425 1.57 -4.93 -26.67
CA ARG A 425 2.32 -4.24 -25.62
C ARG A 425 2.90 -5.27 -24.66
N ILE A 426 4.17 -5.13 -24.37
CA ILE A 426 4.88 -5.98 -23.42
C ILE A 426 5.57 -5.08 -22.39
N PHE A 427 5.40 -5.39 -21.10
CA PHE A 427 6.12 -4.74 -20.01
C PHE A 427 6.68 -5.82 -19.11
N ASN A 428 8.01 -5.91 -19.02
CA ASN A 428 8.72 -6.86 -18.17
C ASN A 428 9.55 -6.06 -17.16
N ASN A 429 9.06 -5.95 -15.93
CA ASN A 429 9.77 -5.37 -14.82
C ASN A 429 10.57 -6.45 -14.08
N ARG A 430 11.79 -6.10 -13.67
CA ARG A 430 12.61 -6.93 -12.77
C ARG A 430 13.23 -6.07 -11.70
N SER A 431 13.25 -6.56 -10.49
CA SER A 431 13.86 -5.90 -9.34
C SER A 431 14.73 -6.90 -8.57
N VAL A 432 15.95 -6.49 -8.24
CA VAL A 432 16.88 -7.24 -7.39
C VAL A 432 17.44 -6.29 -6.36
N SER A 433 17.52 -6.71 -5.11
CA SER A 433 18.18 -5.91 -4.07
C SER A 433 18.81 -6.77 -2.99
N VAL A 434 19.83 -6.22 -2.36
CA VAL A 434 20.45 -6.74 -1.13
C VAL A 434 20.61 -5.57 -0.17
N GLU A 435 20.22 -5.75 1.07
CA GLU A 435 20.35 -4.77 2.15
C GLU A 435 20.93 -5.46 3.38
N ALA A 436 21.87 -4.81 4.05
CA ALA A 436 22.40 -5.20 5.34
C ALA A 436 22.24 -4.04 6.33
N GLY A 437 21.90 -4.34 7.57
CA GLY A 437 21.76 -3.34 8.61
C GLY A 437 21.93 -3.92 10.01
N VAL A 438 22.18 -3.04 10.94
CA VAL A 438 22.28 -3.35 12.37
C VAL A 438 21.43 -2.36 13.15
N GLU A 439 20.90 -2.80 14.29
CA GLU A 439 20.12 -1.96 15.20
C GLU A 439 20.46 -2.37 16.63
N GLY A 440 20.64 -1.38 17.53
CA GLY A 440 20.90 -1.67 18.94
C GLY A 440 21.11 -0.42 19.78
N ALA A 441 21.29 -0.62 21.10
CA ALA A 441 21.60 0.44 22.04
C ALA A 441 23.09 0.81 21.96
N ILE A 442 23.38 2.11 22.00
CA ILE A 442 24.75 2.64 22.04
C ILE A 442 25.17 2.91 23.49
N PHE A 443 24.32 3.60 24.24
CA PHE A 443 24.51 3.89 25.66
C PHE A 443 23.15 4.22 26.33
N ALA A 444 23.11 4.09 27.64
CA ALA A 444 21.91 4.39 28.43
C ALA A 444 21.92 5.84 28.93
N LEU A 445 20.73 6.49 28.86
CA LEU A 445 20.41 7.73 29.55
C LEU A 445 19.40 7.44 30.68
N PRO A 446 19.20 8.40 31.63
CA PRO A 446 18.16 8.23 32.67
C PRO A 446 16.74 8.00 32.10
N ALA A 447 16.50 8.42 30.86
CA ALA A 447 15.22 8.26 30.16
C ALA A 447 15.11 6.96 29.35
N GLY A 448 16.16 6.17 29.25
CA GLY A 448 16.24 4.94 28.47
C GLY A 448 17.44 4.91 27.53
N ASP A 449 17.52 3.89 26.70
CA ASP A 449 18.65 3.69 25.80
C ASP A 449 18.61 4.61 24.58
N VAL A 450 19.77 5.20 24.28
CA VAL A 450 20.04 5.82 22.97
C VAL A 450 20.31 4.69 21.98
N ARG A 451 19.50 4.60 20.94
CA ARG A 451 19.56 3.51 19.98
C ARG A 451 19.92 4.02 18.59
N LEU A 452 20.65 3.20 17.87
CA LEU A 452 21.08 3.44 16.50
C LEU A 452 20.64 2.31 15.61
N ALA A 453 20.03 2.65 14.47
CA ALA A 453 19.91 1.75 13.33
C ALA A 453 20.76 2.29 12.19
N ALA A 454 21.60 1.46 11.60
CA ALA A 454 22.43 1.84 10.47
C ALA A 454 22.52 0.70 9.46
N GLY A 455 22.65 1.05 8.19
CA GLY A 455 22.76 0.03 7.16
C GLY A 455 22.94 0.61 5.78
N GLY A 456 22.96 -0.29 4.81
CA GLY A 456 23.09 0.06 3.41
C GLY A 456 22.75 -1.10 2.49
N GLY A 457 22.69 -0.81 1.22
CA GLY A 457 22.34 -1.84 0.25
C GLY A 457 22.50 -1.37 -1.18
N TRP A 458 22.24 -2.30 -2.05
CA TRP A 458 22.20 -2.09 -3.49
C TRP A 458 20.88 -2.60 -4.05
N ARG A 459 20.36 -1.87 -5.06
CA ARG A 459 19.14 -2.26 -5.79
C ARG A 459 19.33 -2.02 -7.28
N ARG A 460 18.77 -2.93 -8.08
CA ARG A 460 18.62 -2.79 -9.52
C ARG A 460 17.18 -2.96 -9.92
N ASN A 461 16.66 -1.99 -10.67
CA ASN A 461 15.39 -2.08 -11.37
C ASN A 461 15.65 -2.08 -12.88
N ARG A 462 14.93 -2.92 -13.61
CA ARG A 462 14.99 -3.01 -15.07
C ARG A 462 13.57 -3.13 -15.64
N LEU A 463 13.27 -2.36 -16.66
CA LEU A 463 12.10 -2.47 -17.49
C LEU A 463 12.53 -2.81 -18.91
N ILE A 464 12.01 -3.90 -19.47
CA ILE A 464 12.06 -4.21 -20.89
C ILE A 464 10.62 -4.08 -21.37
N ALA A 465 10.40 -3.20 -22.32
CA ALA A 465 9.08 -2.97 -22.87
C ALA A 465 9.09 -2.99 -24.39
N GLU A 466 8.00 -3.45 -24.95
CA GLU A 466 7.71 -3.35 -26.38
C GLU A 466 6.31 -2.78 -26.55
N VAL A 467 6.18 -1.76 -27.37
CA VAL A 467 4.91 -1.12 -27.72
C VAL A 467 4.83 -0.99 -29.23
N ASN A 468 3.85 -1.63 -29.86
CA ASN A 468 3.64 -1.60 -31.30
C ASN A 468 4.87 -2.04 -32.13
N GLY A 469 5.59 -3.08 -31.67
CA GLY A 469 6.78 -3.61 -32.36
C GLY A 469 8.07 -2.81 -32.10
N ARG A 470 8.05 -1.82 -31.22
CA ARG A 470 9.22 -1.04 -30.82
C ARG A 470 9.57 -1.32 -29.39
N GLY A 471 10.79 -1.82 -29.21
CA GLY A 471 11.32 -2.16 -27.89
C GLY A 471 12.15 -1.03 -27.30
N PHE A 472 12.05 -0.87 -25.97
CA PHE A 472 12.99 -0.06 -25.20
C PHE A 472 13.38 -0.79 -23.92
N THR A 473 14.52 -0.42 -23.36
CA THR A 473 15.03 -0.97 -22.10
C THR A 473 15.48 0.18 -21.20
N GLY A 474 14.90 0.23 -20.02
CA GLY A 474 15.37 1.09 -18.94
C GLY A 474 16.03 0.25 -17.84
N ARG A 475 17.12 0.74 -17.28
CA ARG A 475 17.81 0.15 -16.13
C ARG A 475 18.26 1.23 -15.18
N ARG A 476 18.11 0.97 -13.90
CA ARG A 476 18.57 1.83 -12.82
C ARG A 476 19.19 0.98 -11.74
N ASP A 477 20.43 1.30 -11.41
CA ASP A 477 21.13 0.81 -10.24
C ASP A 477 21.17 1.91 -9.18
N ASN A 478 20.99 1.57 -7.91
CA ASN A 478 21.28 2.49 -6.83
C ASN A 478 22.02 1.82 -5.68
N LEU A 479 22.98 2.53 -5.14
CA LEU A 479 23.68 2.20 -3.90
C LEU A 479 23.20 3.17 -2.82
N TYR A 480 22.96 2.68 -1.61
CA TYR A 480 22.46 3.54 -0.54
C TYR A 480 23.01 3.15 0.82
N ALA A 481 23.07 4.16 1.70
CA ALA A 481 23.34 3.99 3.12
C ALA A 481 22.34 4.83 3.94
N TYR A 482 22.04 4.37 5.14
CA TYR A 482 21.16 5.08 6.05
C TYR A 482 21.62 4.95 7.50
N GLY A 483 21.19 5.94 8.31
CA GLY A 483 21.33 5.91 9.75
C GLY A 483 20.12 6.56 10.41
N GLU A 484 19.67 5.99 11.49
CA GLU A 484 18.59 6.53 12.34
C GLU A 484 19.04 6.46 13.79
N LEU A 485 18.90 7.59 14.51
CA LEU A 485 19.22 7.73 15.92
C LEU A 485 17.93 8.02 16.70
N PHE A 486 17.71 7.28 17.77
CA PHE A 486 16.66 7.53 18.75
C PHE A 486 17.29 8.01 20.05
N LEU A 487 16.82 9.16 20.53
CA LEU A 487 17.27 9.82 21.75
C LEU A 487 16.07 9.99 22.70
N PRO A 488 15.94 9.18 23.74
CA PRO A 488 14.95 9.39 24.80
C PRO A 488 15.39 10.55 25.69
N LEU A 489 14.51 11.56 25.89
CA LEU A 489 14.77 12.73 26.71
C LEU A 489 14.06 12.65 28.06
N ALA A 490 12.89 12.02 28.08
CA ALA A 490 12.12 11.75 29.28
C ALA A 490 11.36 10.43 29.13
N SER A 491 11.19 9.72 30.24
CA SER A 491 10.43 8.48 30.33
C SER A 491 9.52 8.47 31.56
N PRO A 492 8.49 7.63 31.58
CA PRO A 492 7.58 7.50 32.73
C PRO A 492 8.28 7.17 34.04
N ALA A 493 9.42 6.47 34.00
CA ALA A 493 10.18 6.09 35.16
C ALA A 493 10.79 7.26 35.94
N GLN A 494 10.88 8.45 35.33
CA GLN A 494 11.43 9.65 35.96
C GLN A 494 10.37 10.46 36.73
N ASP A 495 9.08 10.16 36.58
CA ASP A 495 7.93 10.80 37.23
C ASP A 495 7.96 12.34 37.19
N LEU A 496 8.31 12.88 36.03
CA LEU A 496 8.41 14.32 35.81
C LEU A 496 7.02 14.92 35.48
N ALA A 497 6.61 15.94 36.22
CA ALA A 497 5.32 16.61 36.00
C ALA A 497 5.26 17.21 34.61
N PHE A 498 4.17 16.96 33.87
CA PHE A 498 3.93 17.38 32.46
C PHE A 498 4.98 16.90 31.45
N LEU A 499 5.81 15.91 31.80
CA LEU A 499 6.86 15.38 30.95
C LEU A 499 6.91 13.84 31.08
N HIS A 500 5.77 13.20 30.87
CA HIS A 500 5.63 11.73 30.95
C HIS A 500 6.56 11.00 29.96
N ARG A 501 6.68 11.53 28.71
CA ARG A 501 7.64 11.02 27.72
C ARG A 501 8.07 12.14 26.77
N ALA A 502 9.35 12.17 26.44
CA ALA A 502 9.86 12.99 25.35
C ALA A 502 10.98 12.25 24.63
N SER A 503 11.02 12.35 23.30
CA SER A 503 12.08 11.72 22.51
C SER A 503 12.29 12.47 21.18
N ILE A 504 13.50 12.36 20.66
CA ILE A 504 13.87 12.83 19.33
C ILE A 504 14.31 11.62 18.50
N THR A 505 13.87 11.58 17.23
CA THR A 505 14.41 10.70 16.21
C THR A 505 15.05 11.53 15.12
N ALA A 506 16.25 11.15 14.67
CA ALA A 506 16.94 11.80 13.55
C ALA A 506 17.37 10.71 12.56
N ALA A 507 16.99 10.85 11.31
CA ALA A 507 17.38 9.93 10.26
C ALA A 507 18.04 10.66 9.09
N LEU A 508 19.04 10.03 8.52
CA LEU A 508 19.73 10.50 7.33
C LEU A 508 19.92 9.33 6.37
N ARG A 509 19.62 9.57 5.10
CA ARG A 509 19.84 8.61 4.04
C ARG A 509 20.58 9.24 2.87
N PHE A 510 21.56 8.51 2.35
CA PHE A 510 22.27 8.79 1.12
C PHE A 510 21.89 7.73 0.08
N GLU A 511 21.56 8.15 -1.12
CA GLU A 511 21.35 7.26 -2.27
C GLU A 511 22.11 7.80 -3.48
N ASP A 512 22.76 6.91 -4.22
CA ASP A 512 23.49 7.21 -5.45
C ASP A 512 22.93 6.37 -6.59
N TYR A 513 22.41 7.06 -7.59
CA TYR A 513 21.70 6.47 -8.74
C TYR A 513 22.54 6.56 -10.00
N SER A 514 22.59 5.47 -10.77
CA SER A 514 23.32 5.38 -12.04
C SER A 514 22.89 6.40 -13.11
N ASP A 515 21.66 6.93 -12.99
CA ASP A 515 20.98 7.79 -13.99
C ASP A 515 20.57 9.16 -13.46
N ALA A 516 20.81 9.46 -12.17
CA ALA A 516 20.35 10.71 -11.57
C ALA A 516 21.29 11.30 -10.51
N GLY A 517 22.45 10.65 -10.28
CA GLY A 517 23.43 11.10 -9.28
C GLY A 517 22.97 10.89 -7.84
N SER A 518 23.58 11.61 -6.90
CA SER A 518 23.44 11.38 -5.47
C SER A 518 22.39 12.31 -4.84
N ILE A 519 21.69 11.77 -3.82
CA ILE A 519 20.67 12.48 -3.04
C ILE A 519 20.89 12.21 -1.56
N VAL A 520 20.78 13.27 -0.73
CA VAL A 520 20.81 13.19 0.73
C VAL A 520 19.45 13.59 1.29
N ILE A 521 18.89 12.75 2.16
CA ILE A 521 17.52 12.87 2.67
C ILE A 521 17.52 12.87 4.20
N PRO A 522 17.30 14.03 4.85
CA PRO A 522 17.13 14.13 6.30
C PRO A 522 15.67 13.95 6.72
N LYS A 523 15.47 13.45 7.95
CA LYS A 523 14.20 13.45 8.67
C LYS A 523 14.45 13.68 10.16
N LEU A 524 13.59 14.47 10.80
CA LEU A 524 13.56 14.72 12.24
C LEU A 524 12.16 14.44 12.76
N GLY A 525 12.08 13.74 13.86
CA GLY A 525 10.86 13.48 14.60
C GLY A 525 11.02 13.91 16.07
N PHE A 526 9.97 14.50 16.61
CA PHE A 526 9.89 14.83 18.02
C PHE A 526 8.56 14.30 18.56
N VAL A 527 8.62 13.58 19.67
CA VAL A 527 7.44 13.10 20.40
C VAL A 527 7.48 13.70 21.78
N TYR A 528 6.35 14.30 22.19
CA TYR A 528 6.13 14.85 23.51
C TYR A 528 4.81 14.34 24.08
N ALA A 529 4.86 13.68 25.21
CA ALA A 529 3.69 13.23 25.95
C ALA A 529 3.72 13.90 27.35
N PRO A 530 2.88 14.92 27.60
CA PRO A 530 2.77 15.53 28.93
C PRO A 530 2.15 14.57 29.94
N ALA A 531 1.33 13.63 29.50
CA ALA A 531 0.66 12.61 30.28
C ALA A 531 0.55 11.31 29.48
N ALA A 532 0.18 10.22 30.13
CA ALA A 532 0.00 8.91 29.46
C ALA A 532 -1.11 8.93 28.40
N GLU A 533 -2.11 9.79 28.59
CA GLU A 533 -3.30 9.90 27.76
C GLU A 533 -3.10 10.79 26.53
N LEU A 534 -2.05 11.61 26.49
CA LEU A 534 -1.80 12.56 25.40
C LEU A 534 -0.38 12.44 24.89
N SER A 535 -0.24 12.18 23.60
CA SER A 535 1.04 12.20 22.88
C SER A 535 0.93 13.14 21.69
N ILE A 536 1.87 14.05 21.55
CA ILE A 536 1.98 15.01 20.44
C ILE A 536 3.24 14.65 19.67
N GLY A 537 3.12 14.50 18.36
CA GLY A 537 4.23 14.22 17.44
C GLY A 537 4.43 15.36 16.46
N LEU A 538 5.68 15.74 16.21
CA LEU A 538 6.07 16.65 15.15
C LEU A 538 7.09 15.95 14.27
N SER A 539 6.81 15.85 12.98
CA SER A 539 7.72 15.30 11.98
C SER A 539 8.03 16.33 10.91
N TRP A 540 9.30 16.47 10.59
CA TRP A 540 9.79 17.21 9.44
C TRP A 540 10.76 16.34 8.66
N GLY A 541 10.68 16.35 7.34
CA GLY A 541 11.62 15.62 6.53
C GLY A 541 11.53 15.96 5.06
N ARG A 542 12.56 15.57 4.32
CA ARG A 542 12.57 15.58 2.87
C ARG A 542 12.27 14.18 2.35
N SER A 543 11.61 14.13 1.20
CA SER A 543 11.36 12.89 0.49
C SER A 543 11.58 13.12 -1.00
N PHE A 544 11.68 12.04 -1.75
CA PHE A 544 11.87 12.10 -3.19
C PHE A 544 11.25 10.90 -3.88
N LYS A 545 10.97 11.07 -5.15
CA LYS A 545 10.53 10.02 -6.05
C LYS A 545 11.43 10.02 -7.29
N MET A 546 11.84 8.85 -7.73
CA MET A 546 12.52 8.71 -9.01
C MET A 546 11.49 8.70 -10.15
N PRO A 547 11.80 9.27 -11.31
CA PRO A 547 10.99 9.06 -12.50
C PRO A 547 10.84 7.55 -12.75
N THR A 548 9.69 7.10 -13.23
CA THR A 548 9.56 5.70 -13.63
C THR A 548 10.47 5.41 -14.81
N LEU A 549 10.94 4.16 -14.96
CA LEU A 549 11.74 3.78 -16.12
C LEU A 549 10.97 3.99 -17.44
N ASN A 550 9.65 3.90 -17.37
CA ASN A 550 8.80 4.23 -18.52
C ASN A 550 8.84 5.74 -18.86
N GLN A 551 8.85 6.64 -17.86
CA GLN A 551 8.94 8.08 -18.08
C GLN A 551 10.27 8.50 -18.70
N GLN A 552 11.35 7.80 -18.42
CA GLN A 552 12.67 8.12 -18.98
C GLN A 552 12.92 7.46 -20.34
N PHE A 553 12.54 6.19 -20.51
CA PHE A 553 13.07 5.37 -21.61
C PHE A 553 12.07 5.00 -22.70
N SER A 554 10.74 5.28 -22.54
CA SER A 554 9.77 4.90 -23.58
C SER A 554 9.79 5.80 -24.83
N GLY A 555 10.58 6.85 -24.83
CA GLY A 555 10.77 7.74 -25.96
C GLY A 555 9.62 8.75 -26.15
N TYR A 556 9.64 9.45 -27.29
CA TYR A 556 8.66 10.46 -27.66
C TYR A 556 8.04 10.17 -29.02
N THR A 557 6.87 10.77 -29.29
CA THR A 557 6.13 10.64 -30.54
C THR A 557 5.99 12.02 -31.19
N PRO A 558 6.49 12.24 -32.40
CA PRO A 558 6.24 13.45 -33.17
C PRO A 558 4.92 13.35 -33.91
N VAL A 559 4.15 14.43 -33.93
CA VAL A 559 2.89 14.53 -34.65
C VAL A 559 2.86 15.83 -35.45
N LEU A 560 2.63 15.73 -36.75
CA LEU A 560 2.39 16.88 -37.61
C LEU A 560 0.94 17.34 -37.44
N LEU A 561 0.74 18.59 -37.06
CA LEU A 561 -0.57 19.18 -36.80
C LEU A 561 -0.77 20.45 -37.63
N PRO A 562 -2.01 20.76 -38.09
CA PRO A 562 -2.29 22.00 -38.78
C PRO A 562 -2.43 23.17 -37.81
N VAL A 563 -2.12 24.38 -38.27
CA VAL A 563 -2.31 25.62 -37.48
C VAL A 563 -3.76 26.12 -37.47
N THR A 564 -4.70 25.40 -38.04
CA THR A 564 -6.11 25.82 -38.16
C THR A 564 -6.76 26.14 -36.81
N GLY A 565 -6.30 25.52 -35.71
CA GLY A 565 -6.74 25.85 -34.36
C GLY A 565 -6.33 27.24 -33.85
N TYR A 566 -5.42 27.94 -34.55
CA TYR A 566 -4.98 29.30 -34.24
C TYR A 566 -5.68 30.36 -35.13
N GLY A 567 -6.72 29.97 -35.89
CA GLY A 567 -7.44 30.87 -36.79
C GLY A 567 -6.56 31.39 -37.91
N THR A 568 -6.60 32.72 -38.17
CA THR A 568 -5.85 33.37 -39.26
C THR A 568 -4.50 33.95 -38.84
N MET A 569 -4.02 33.62 -37.65
CA MET A 569 -2.73 34.15 -37.10
C MET A 569 -1.51 33.65 -37.89
N PHE A 570 -1.63 32.53 -38.59
CA PHE A 570 -0.57 31.94 -39.41
C PHE A 570 -1.05 31.71 -40.82
N PRO A 571 -0.14 31.67 -41.81
CA PRO A 571 -0.51 31.43 -43.21
C PRO A 571 -1.32 30.15 -43.38
N ALA A 572 -2.29 30.17 -44.26
CA ALA A 572 -3.10 28.98 -44.59
C ALA A 572 -2.19 27.84 -45.12
N GLY A 573 -2.45 26.61 -44.69
CA GLY A 573 -1.64 25.44 -45.04
C GLY A 573 -0.37 25.28 -44.16
N SER A 574 -0.06 26.21 -43.27
CA SER A 574 1.03 26.03 -42.32
C SER A 574 0.75 24.89 -41.35
N THR A 575 1.81 24.22 -40.92
CA THR A 575 1.80 23.09 -39.98
C THR A 575 2.82 23.30 -38.88
N TYR A 576 2.73 22.52 -37.83
CA TYR A 576 3.77 22.41 -36.81
C TYR A 576 3.97 20.96 -36.37
N ILE A 577 5.18 20.66 -35.94
CA ILE A 577 5.48 19.34 -35.35
C ILE A 577 5.34 19.47 -33.84
N TYR A 578 4.43 18.72 -33.27
CA TYR A 578 4.33 18.54 -31.82
C TYR A 578 5.09 17.27 -31.40
N ILE A 579 5.99 17.42 -30.45
CA ILE A 579 6.74 16.30 -29.86
C ILE A 579 6.16 16.09 -28.47
N GLY A 580 5.44 14.99 -28.26
CA GLY A 580 4.90 14.60 -26.95
C GLY A 580 5.48 13.28 -26.49
N GLY A 581 5.49 13.05 -25.16
CA GLY A 581 5.93 11.79 -24.59
C GLY A 581 7.03 11.95 -23.54
N ARG A 582 7.92 10.98 -23.47
CA ARG A 582 8.89 10.82 -22.39
C ARG A 582 10.22 11.51 -22.70
N ASN A 583 10.99 11.75 -21.64
CA ASN A 583 12.26 12.44 -21.73
C ASN A 583 13.31 11.73 -20.85
N PRO A 584 14.43 11.27 -21.43
CA PRO A 584 15.49 10.63 -20.65
C PRO A 584 16.17 11.56 -19.62
N ASP A 585 16.08 12.87 -19.82
CA ASP A 585 16.74 13.89 -18.99
C ASP A 585 15.95 14.23 -17.71
N VAL A 586 14.79 13.59 -17.47
CA VAL A 586 14.05 13.85 -16.23
C VAL A 586 14.76 13.23 -15.04
N GLY A 587 14.89 14.04 -13.99
CA GLY A 587 15.52 13.69 -12.72
C GLY A 587 14.54 13.46 -11.58
N PRO A 588 15.06 13.33 -10.34
CA PRO A 588 14.24 13.09 -9.16
C PRO A 588 13.27 14.25 -8.87
N GLU A 589 12.05 13.89 -8.54
CA GLU A 589 11.06 14.79 -7.93
C GLU A 589 11.34 14.89 -6.42
N ARG A 590 11.18 16.06 -5.81
CA ARG A 590 11.55 16.33 -4.40
C ARG A 590 10.38 16.89 -3.62
N SER A 591 10.25 16.48 -2.36
CA SER A 591 9.26 17.03 -1.45
C SER A 591 9.86 17.41 -0.10
N GLU A 592 9.22 18.38 0.55
CA GLU A 592 9.41 18.71 1.95
C GLU A 592 8.07 18.52 2.67
N ASN A 593 8.09 17.76 3.75
CA ASN A 593 6.92 17.31 4.48
C ASN A 593 7.01 17.80 5.93
N ILE A 594 5.89 18.33 6.45
CA ILE A 594 5.71 18.67 7.86
C ILE A 594 4.41 18.05 8.31
N THR A 595 4.44 17.32 9.42
CA THR A 595 3.25 16.70 10.03
C THR A 595 3.25 16.97 11.53
N LEU A 596 2.17 17.56 12.03
CA LEU A 596 1.86 17.68 13.46
C LEU A 596 0.75 16.69 13.78
N SER A 597 0.96 15.85 14.78
CA SER A 597 -0.02 14.83 15.17
C SER A 597 -0.34 14.88 16.64
N ALA A 598 -1.50 14.38 17.02
CA ALA A 598 -1.87 14.14 18.40
C ALA A 598 -2.60 12.80 18.53
N THR A 599 -2.18 12.01 19.51
CA THR A 599 -2.87 10.80 19.95
C THR A 599 -3.41 11.02 21.35
N ILE A 600 -4.73 10.89 21.51
CA ILE A 600 -5.45 11.16 22.76
C ILE A 600 -6.15 9.87 23.17
N ARG A 601 -5.85 9.38 24.38
CA ARG A 601 -6.43 8.18 24.99
C ARG A 601 -7.04 8.51 26.36
N PRO A 602 -8.21 9.18 26.41
CA PRO A 602 -8.82 9.60 27.67
C PRO A 602 -9.24 8.42 28.54
N SER A 603 -9.35 7.25 27.94
CA SER A 603 -9.62 5.97 28.60
C SER A 603 -9.09 4.83 27.72
N PRO A 604 -8.92 3.61 28.28
CA PRO A 604 -8.53 2.43 27.49
C PRO A 604 -9.52 2.09 26.36
N ARG A 605 -10.73 2.64 26.41
CA ARG A 605 -11.81 2.39 25.43
C ARG A 605 -11.84 3.37 24.28
N LEU A 606 -11.24 4.55 24.41
CA LEU A 606 -11.32 5.63 23.43
C LEU A 606 -9.93 6.05 23.00
N GLN A 607 -9.67 5.94 21.69
CA GLN A 607 -8.49 6.48 21.05
C GLN A 607 -8.91 7.46 19.97
N ILE A 608 -8.29 8.62 19.96
CA ILE A 608 -8.44 9.66 18.95
C ILE A 608 -7.05 9.96 18.41
N VAL A 609 -6.86 9.86 17.11
CA VAL A 609 -5.63 10.24 16.42
C VAL A 609 -5.97 11.32 15.42
N THR A 610 -5.27 12.43 15.47
CA THR A 610 -5.45 13.52 14.51
C THR A 610 -4.11 14.01 14.00
N SER A 611 -4.06 14.50 12.78
CA SER A 611 -2.87 15.13 12.24
C SER A 611 -3.20 16.29 11.30
N LEU A 612 -2.30 17.26 11.27
CA LEU A 612 -2.23 18.33 10.28
C LEU A 612 -0.96 18.11 9.48
N PHE A 613 -1.07 18.23 8.16
CA PHE A 613 0.06 17.97 7.29
C PHE A 613 0.18 19.02 6.18
N ARG A 614 1.43 19.22 5.73
CA ARG A 614 1.76 19.98 4.53
C ARG A 614 2.88 19.29 3.78
N ILE A 615 2.73 19.17 2.47
CA ILE A 615 3.68 18.57 1.53
C ILE A 615 3.90 19.58 0.41
N ASP A 616 5.08 20.16 0.36
CA ASP A 616 5.54 21.00 -0.77
C ASP A 616 6.33 20.09 -1.74
N TYR A 617 5.75 19.82 -2.91
CA TYR A 617 6.30 18.90 -3.90
C TYR A 617 6.78 19.67 -5.13
N ARG A 618 8.08 19.61 -5.40
CA ARG A 618 8.77 20.39 -6.44
C ARG A 618 9.42 19.47 -7.46
N ASP A 619 9.81 20.06 -8.59
CA ASP A 619 10.49 19.36 -9.68
C ASP A 619 9.64 18.17 -10.18
N ARG A 620 8.32 18.27 -10.10
CA ARG A 620 7.45 17.19 -10.51
C ARG A 620 7.50 17.01 -12.01
N VAL A 621 7.63 15.76 -12.45
CA VAL A 621 7.69 15.39 -13.85
C VAL A 621 6.29 15.55 -14.46
N ALA A 622 6.18 16.46 -15.39
CA ALA A 622 4.94 16.78 -16.11
C ALA A 622 5.25 17.34 -17.51
N PRO A 623 4.32 17.22 -18.48
CA PRO A 623 4.41 17.98 -19.73
C PRO A 623 4.24 19.47 -19.43
N PRO A 624 4.93 20.37 -20.17
CA PRO A 624 4.90 21.81 -19.91
C PRO A 624 3.50 22.42 -20.15
N PHE A 625 2.65 21.77 -20.91
CA PHE A 625 1.28 22.18 -21.19
C PHE A 625 0.37 20.98 -21.45
N GLY A 626 -0.93 21.13 -21.15
CA GLY A 626 -1.92 20.07 -21.34
C GLY A 626 -2.39 19.88 -22.80
N SER A 627 -2.18 20.89 -23.67
CA SER A 627 -2.54 20.87 -25.08
C SER A 627 -1.54 21.72 -25.86
N PRO A 628 -1.13 21.30 -27.07
CA PRO A 628 -0.32 22.13 -27.93
C PRO A 628 -1.09 23.36 -28.48
N LEU A 629 -2.41 23.32 -28.42
CA LEU A 629 -3.24 24.43 -28.90
C LEU A 629 -3.08 25.66 -28.01
N GLY A 630 -2.79 26.81 -28.60
CA GLY A 630 -2.56 28.06 -27.91
C GLY A 630 -1.09 28.29 -27.47
N THR A 631 -0.20 27.30 -27.63
CA THR A 631 1.19 27.43 -27.19
C THR A 631 1.99 28.42 -28.05
N LEU A 632 1.78 28.42 -29.39
CA LEU A 632 2.54 29.24 -30.32
C LEU A 632 2.38 30.76 -30.10
N THR A 633 1.35 31.16 -29.37
CA THR A 633 1.03 32.58 -29.12
C THR A 633 1.20 33.01 -27.67
N ASN A 634 1.56 32.09 -26.79
CA ASN A 634 1.77 32.37 -25.39
C ASN A 634 3.28 32.42 -25.08
N PRO A 635 3.81 33.61 -24.72
CA PRO A 635 5.24 33.78 -24.46
C PRO A 635 5.79 32.95 -23.30
N LEU A 636 4.94 32.47 -22.39
CA LEU A 636 5.35 31.57 -21.32
C LEU A 636 5.81 30.18 -21.80
N TYR A 637 5.48 29.85 -23.05
CA TYR A 637 5.91 28.58 -23.68
C TYR A 637 7.07 28.74 -24.68
N ALA A 638 7.65 29.94 -24.79
CA ALA A 638 8.69 30.24 -25.80
C ALA A 638 9.89 29.27 -25.72
N ASP A 639 10.30 28.89 -24.52
CA ASP A 639 11.42 27.96 -24.29
C ASP A 639 11.16 26.53 -24.79
N PHE A 640 9.91 26.20 -25.12
CA PHE A 640 9.50 24.89 -25.66
C PHE A 640 9.20 24.93 -27.15
N ILE A 641 9.45 26.05 -27.82
CA ILE A 641 9.07 26.27 -29.22
C ILE A 641 10.30 26.68 -30.04
N THR A 642 10.61 25.90 -31.06
CA THR A 642 11.56 26.29 -32.09
C THR A 642 10.78 26.81 -33.29
N PHE A 643 10.77 28.12 -33.51
CA PHE A 643 10.13 28.75 -34.66
C PHE A 643 11.00 28.61 -35.94
N ASN A 644 10.35 28.46 -37.08
CA ASN A 644 10.99 28.34 -38.41
C ASN A 644 12.13 27.30 -38.44
N PRO A 645 11.87 26.05 -37.95
CA PRO A 645 12.88 25.03 -37.89
C PRO A 645 13.40 24.68 -39.29
N SER A 646 14.72 24.48 -39.42
CA SER A 646 15.31 24.01 -40.65
C SER A 646 14.80 22.61 -41.01
N ALA A 647 14.83 22.22 -42.28
CA ALA A 647 14.53 20.85 -42.69
C ALA A 647 15.41 19.81 -41.96
N ALA A 648 16.65 20.18 -41.66
CA ALA A 648 17.55 19.31 -40.90
C ALA A 648 17.08 19.12 -39.43
N SER A 649 16.68 20.21 -38.73
CA SER A 649 16.14 20.13 -37.37
C SER A 649 14.84 19.33 -37.29
N GLN A 650 13.97 19.46 -38.32
CA GLN A 650 12.75 18.67 -38.44
C GLN A 650 13.06 17.17 -38.60
N ALA A 651 14.03 16.86 -39.49
CA ALA A 651 14.46 15.48 -39.73
C ALA A 651 15.09 14.85 -38.48
N GLU A 652 15.89 15.61 -37.73
CA GLU A 652 16.48 15.17 -36.47
C GLU A 652 15.38 14.84 -35.44
N ALA A 653 14.40 15.75 -35.27
CA ALA A 653 13.27 15.57 -34.34
C ALA A 653 12.43 14.33 -34.72
N ILE A 654 12.28 14.03 -36.01
CA ILE A 654 11.55 12.84 -36.48
C ILE A 654 12.41 11.57 -36.33
N ALA A 655 13.70 11.61 -36.66
CA ALA A 655 14.58 10.46 -36.64
C ALA A 655 14.89 9.96 -35.21
N GLY A 656 14.98 10.88 -34.23
CA GLY A 656 15.21 10.56 -32.82
C GLY A 656 13.99 10.02 -32.07
N ALA A 657 12.84 9.95 -32.74
CA ALA A 657 11.59 9.55 -32.12
C ALA A 657 11.46 8.01 -31.97
N ALA A 658 10.71 7.61 -30.94
CA ALA A 658 10.32 6.21 -30.77
C ALA A 658 9.28 5.76 -31.80
N ASP A 659 8.39 6.64 -32.23
CA ASP A 659 7.33 6.37 -33.20
C ASP A 659 7.55 7.15 -34.53
N PRO A 660 7.05 6.68 -35.66
CA PRO A 660 7.03 7.45 -36.90
C PRO A 660 6.27 8.76 -36.72
N LEU A 661 6.56 9.73 -37.60
CA LEU A 661 5.78 10.97 -37.64
C LEU A 661 4.31 10.67 -37.85
N GLY A 662 3.49 10.93 -36.81
CA GLY A 662 2.04 10.93 -36.96
C GLY A 662 1.60 12.09 -37.84
N ASN A 663 0.60 11.91 -38.66
CA ASN A 663 0.08 12.97 -39.53
C ASN A 663 -1.39 13.26 -39.20
N GLY A 664 -1.64 14.37 -38.49
CA GLY A 664 -2.97 14.92 -38.19
C GLY A 664 -3.48 15.93 -39.23
N THR A 665 -2.78 16.07 -40.36
CA THR A 665 -3.17 16.93 -41.46
C THR A 665 -3.85 16.15 -42.59
N SER A 666 -4.47 16.84 -43.52
CA SER A 666 -5.08 16.23 -44.73
C SER A 666 -4.08 15.97 -45.84
N GLY A 667 -2.87 16.52 -45.78
CA GLY A 667 -1.84 16.40 -46.81
C GLY A 667 -0.58 15.66 -46.33
N PRO A 668 0.33 15.31 -47.25
CA PRO A 668 1.61 14.71 -46.86
C PRO A 668 2.48 15.70 -46.12
N TYR A 669 3.44 15.18 -45.32
CA TYR A 669 4.45 15.99 -44.70
C TYR A 669 5.27 16.77 -45.73
N ASN A 670 5.34 18.08 -45.54
CA ASN A 670 6.17 18.99 -46.31
C ASN A 670 6.98 19.89 -45.39
N PRO A 671 8.31 19.76 -45.33
CA PRO A 671 9.17 20.57 -44.45
C PRO A 671 9.01 22.08 -44.61
N ALA A 672 8.68 22.55 -45.83
CA ALA A 672 8.51 23.97 -46.12
C ALA A 672 7.26 24.62 -45.48
N THR A 673 6.28 23.82 -45.08
CA THR A 673 5.06 24.31 -44.43
C THR A 673 5.17 24.30 -42.87
N VAL A 674 6.23 23.72 -42.29
CA VAL A 674 6.40 23.62 -40.86
C VAL A 674 6.95 24.93 -40.29
N ILE A 675 6.12 25.65 -39.54
CA ILE A 675 6.49 26.94 -38.92
C ILE A 675 7.07 26.79 -37.52
N ALA A 676 6.83 25.67 -36.85
CA ALA A 676 7.34 25.46 -35.49
C ALA A 676 7.53 23.97 -35.17
N ILE A 677 8.46 23.68 -34.26
CA ILE A 677 8.51 22.45 -33.48
C ILE A 677 8.14 22.83 -32.04
N ILE A 678 7.15 22.13 -31.46
CA ILE A 678 6.69 22.33 -30.08
C ILE A 678 7.12 21.11 -29.28
N ASP A 679 8.02 21.32 -28.30
CA ASP A 679 8.52 20.26 -27.42
C ASP A 679 7.65 20.15 -26.15
N GLY A 680 6.71 19.25 -26.15
CA GLY A 680 5.82 18.92 -25.04
C GLY A 680 6.23 17.69 -24.24
N ARG A 681 7.50 17.23 -24.33
CA ARG A 681 8.00 16.10 -23.57
C ARG A 681 8.00 16.41 -22.06
N ASP A 682 7.88 15.35 -21.27
CA ASP A 682 7.93 15.42 -19.81
C ASP A 682 9.21 16.12 -19.31
N ARG A 683 9.07 16.98 -18.27
CA ARG A 683 10.17 17.72 -17.65
C ARG A 683 9.95 17.90 -16.15
N ASN A 684 11.01 18.12 -15.37
CA ASN A 684 10.94 18.45 -13.93
C ASN A 684 10.58 19.93 -13.72
N ILE A 685 9.34 20.31 -13.93
CA ILE A 685 8.91 21.72 -13.98
C ILE A 685 7.73 22.06 -13.08
N ALA A 686 6.89 21.06 -12.76
CA ALA A 686 5.69 21.33 -11.99
C ALA A 686 5.97 21.37 -10.48
N ALA A 687 5.23 22.24 -9.80
CA ALA A 687 5.19 22.33 -8.35
C ALA A 687 3.77 22.04 -7.87
N GLN A 688 3.66 21.27 -6.81
CA GLN A 688 2.38 20.96 -6.18
C GLN A 688 2.48 21.18 -4.67
N ARG A 689 1.36 21.57 -4.06
CA ARG A 689 1.22 21.67 -2.62
C ARG A 689 0.00 20.89 -2.20
N TYR A 690 0.16 20.11 -1.13
CA TYR A 690 -0.91 19.35 -0.47
C TYR A 690 -0.93 19.78 0.99
N GLU A 691 -2.11 20.17 1.48
CA GLU A 691 -2.34 20.54 2.87
C GLU A 691 -3.62 19.88 3.35
N GLY A 692 -3.67 19.49 4.62
CA GLY A 692 -4.88 18.85 5.10
C GLY A 692 -4.84 18.42 6.55
N ALA A 693 -5.91 17.75 6.94
CA ALA A 693 -6.10 17.18 8.27
C ALA A 693 -6.66 15.76 8.17
N ASP A 694 -6.13 14.88 9.01
CA ASP A 694 -6.64 13.52 9.19
C ASP A 694 -7.22 13.37 10.61
N LEU A 695 -8.28 12.56 10.73
CA LEU A 695 -8.91 12.20 11.99
C LEU A 695 -9.22 10.70 11.98
N ALA A 696 -8.82 9.98 13.03
CA ALA A 696 -9.23 8.61 13.28
C ALA A 696 -9.70 8.48 14.72
N ILE A 697 -10.87 7.90 14.93
CA ILE A 697 -11.48 7.64 16.25
C ILE A 697 -11.81 6.17 16.33
N ARG A 698 -11.46 5.54 17.45
CA ARG A 698 -11.86 4.18 17.78
C ARG A 698 -12.36 4.15 19.23
N TYR A 699 -13.60 3.69 19.41
CA TYR A 699 -14.20 3.50 20.73
C TYR A 699 -14.67 2.05 20.86
N ARG A 700 -14.31 1.40 21.95
CA ARG A 700 -14.69 0.02 22.28
C ARG A 700 -15.48 -0.03 23.58
N ALA A 701 -16.67 -0.61 23.53
CA ALA A 701 -17.53 -0.80 24.70
C ALA A 701 -17.87 -2.29 24.82
N PRO A 702 -17.47 -2.97 25.90
CA PRO A 702 -17.96 -4.31 26.21
C PRO A 702 -19.44 -4.22 26.59
N ILE A 703 -20.28 -5.08 25.98
CA ILE A 703 -21.72 -5.20 26.24
C ILE A 703 -22.02 -6.68 26.50
N GLY A 704 -21.96 -7.07 27.78
CA GLY A 704 -22.03 -8.46 28.16
C GLY A 704 -20.85 -9.28 27.60
N LYS A 705 -21.14 -10.31 26.81
CA LYS A 705 -20.13 -11.13 26.13
C LYS A 705 -19.73 -10.62 24.75
N GLN A 706 -20.33 -9.52 24.30
CA GLN A 706 -20.08 -8.90 23.00
C GLN A 706 -19.29 -7.59 23.17
N THR A 707 -18.72 -7.12 22.09
CA THR A 707 -18.05 -5.82 22.03
C THR A 707 -18.71 -4.96 20.96
N LEU A 708 -19.06 -3.73 21.32
CA LEU A 708 -19.40 -2.69 20.37
C LEU A 708 -18.13 -1.90 20.04
N THR A 709 -17.71 -1.89 18.79
CA THR A 709 -16.62 -1.05 18.30
C THR A 709 -17.20 0.02 17.38
N LEU A 710 -16.98 1.29 17.72
CA LEU A 710 -17.30 2.43 16.86
C LEU A 710 -16.01 2.98 16.27
N THR A 711 -16.00 3.22 14.98
CA THR A 711 -14.86 3.79 14.27
C THR A 711 -15.29 4.99 13.44
N ALA A 712 -14.47 6.03 13.40
CA ALA A 712 -14.62 7.12 12.44
C ALA A 712 -13.23 7.46 11.89
N ASN A 713 -13.15 7.59 10.58
CA ASN A 713 -11.94 7.98 9.88
C ASN A 713 -12.30 9.02 8.83
N ALA A 714 -11.58 10.15 8.82
CA ALA A 714 -11.87 11.25 7.90
C ALA A 714 -10.57 11.91 7.45
N THR A 715 -10.60 12.47 6.26
CA THR A 715 -9.54 13.33 5.74
C THR A 715 -10.15 14.55 5.07
N TRP A 716 -9.56 15.71 5.35
CA TRP A 716 -9.76 16.93 4.58
C TRP A 716 -8.47 17.25 3.85
N LEU A 717 -8.55 17.53 2.55
CA LEU A 717 -7.41 17.76 1.67
C LEU A 717 -7.65 18.98 0.80
N ASP A 718 -6.68 19.89 0.75
CA ASP A 718 -6.51 20.87 -0.30
C ASP A 718 -5.25 20.57 -1.09
N SER A 719 -5.30 20.73 -2.42
CA SER A 719 -4.12 20.54 -3.27
C SER A 719 -4.15 21.45 -4.48
N ARG A 720 -2.98 22.00 -4.80
CA ARG A 720 -2.79 22.97 -5.89
C ARG A 720 -1.57 22.62 -6.70
N GLN A 721 -1.63 22.94 -7.99
CA GLN A 721 -0.53 22.71 -8.93
C GLN A 721 -0.21 23.99 -9.68
N ARG A 722 1.07 24.22 -9.94
CA ARG A 722 1.58 25.17 -10.90
C ARG A 722 2.49 24.44 -11.89
N LEU A 723 2.12 24.46 -13.17
CA LEU A 723 2.89 23.75 -14.21
C LEU A 723 4.20 24.46 -14.54
N LEU A 724 4.19 25.78 -14.65
CA LEU A 724 5.39 26.58 -14.96
C LEU A 724 5.46 27.81 -14.06
N PRO A 725 6.66 28.34 -13.77
CA PRO A 725 6.81 29.67 -13.22
C PRO A 725 6.07 30.69 -14.09
N GLY A 726 5.31 31.60 -13.45
CA GLY A 726 4.50 32.59 -14.16
C GLY A 726 3.07 32.16 -14.49
N LEU A 727 2.77 30.86 -14.52
CA LEU A 727 1.39 30.39 -14.61
C LEU A 727 0.68 30.48 -13.25
N PRO A 728 -0.66 30.68 -13.24
CA PRO A 728 -1.43 30.65 -12.00
C PRO A 728 -1.42 29.27 -11.37
N ASN A 729 -1.63 29.21 -10.05
CA ASN A 729 -1.95 27.95 -9.40
C ASN A 729 -3.34 27.48 -9.84
N ILE A 730 -3.48 26.19 -10.10
CA ILE A 730 -4.75 25.53 -10.35
C ILE A 730 -5.08 24.60 -9.18
N ASP A 731 -6.33 24.60 -8.75
CA ASP A 731 -6.80 23.67 -7.75
C ASP A 731 -6.89 22.27 -8.36
N LEU A 732 -6.38 21.27 -7.65
CA LEU A 732 -6.52 19.86 -7.99
C LEU A 732 -7.63 19.24 -7.15
N ALA A 733 -7.54 19.35 -5.81
CA ALA A 733 -8.58 18.84 -4.94
C ALA A 733 -9.94 19.44 -5.26
N GLY A 734 -10.99 18.63 -5.16
CA GLY A 734 -12.35 19.03 -5.50
C GLY A 734 -12.62 19.20 -7.01
N THR A 735 -11.68 18.76 -7.87
CA THR A 735 -11.89 18.75 -9.33
C THR A 735 -11.97 17.31 -9.86
N ILE A 736 -12.56 17.15 -11.05
CA ILE A 736 -12.75 15.85 -11.68
C ILE A 736 -11.42 15.09 -11.83
N PHE A 737 -11.43 13.79 -11.56
CA PHE A 737 -10.29 12.86 -11.57
C PHE A 737 -9.19 13.18 -10.55
N ASN A 738 -9.48 14.04 -9.58
CA ASN A 738 -8.64 14.32 -8.42
C ASN A 738 -9.38 14.00 -7.13
N SER A 739 -8.67 14.00 -6.01
CA SER A 739 -9.29 13.74 -4.70
C SER A 739 -10.32 14.82 -4.37
N PRO A 740 -11.50 14.46 -3.83
CA PRO A 740 -12.40 15.46 -3.26
C PRO A 740 -11.76 16.09 -2.02
N HIS A 741 -12.23 17.28 -1.63
CA HIS A 741 -11.72 17.96 -0.43
C HIS A 741 -11.99 17.19 0.86
N PHE A 742 -13.07 16.43 0.92
CA PHE A 742 -13.44 15.71 2.14
C PHE A 742 -13.90 14.29 1.84
N ARG A 743 -13.34 13.34 2.59
CA ARG A 743 -13.75 11.94 2.62
C ARG A 743 -13.86 11.46 4.05
N ALA A 744 -14.86 10.64 4.35
CA ALA A 744 -15.05 10.07 5.67
C ALA A 744 -15.61 8.64 5.58
N ARG A 745 -15.26 7.82 6.57
CA ARG A 745 -15.83 6.50 6.81
C ARG A 745 -16.16 6.36 8.30
N GLY A 746 -17.43 6.17 8.64
CA GLY A 746 -17.88 5.83 9.98
C GLY A 746 -18.35 4.39 10.04
N GLY A 747 -18.03 3.67 11.12
CA GLY A 747 -18.39 2.26 11.27
C GLY A 747 -18.85 1.92 12.66
N ALA A 748 -19.76 0.96 12.76
CA ALA A 748 -20.18 0.29 13.98
C ALA A 748 -20.08 -1.22 13.78
N THR A 749 -19.32 -1.89 14.65
CA THR A 749 -19.22 -3.34 14.67
C THR A 749 -19.70 -3.84 16.02
N PHE A 750 -20.64 -4.77 16.02
CA PHE A 750 -21.18 -5.38 17.24
C PHE A 750 -21.06 -6.90 17.11
N GLY A 751 -20.35 -7.53 18.02
CA GLY A 751 -20.18 -8.98 17.93
C GLY A 751 -19.29 -9.56 19.01
N GLY A 752 -19.08 -10.89 18.88
CA GLY A 752 -18.26 -11.71 19.76
C GLY A 752 -17.92 -13.02 19.05
N GLU A 753 -17.72 -14.07 19.81
CA GLU A 753 -17.25 -15.37 19.28
C GLU A 753 -18.20 -16.01 18.26
N ARG A 754 -19.52 -15.84 18.40
CA ARG A 754 -20.53 -16.55 17.58
C ARG A 754 -21.03 -15.76 16.40
N PHE A 755 -21.13 -14.44 16.54
CA PHE A 755 -21.63 -13.58 15.47
C PHE A 755 -20.96 -12.22 15.50
N THR A 756 -20.92 -11.56 14.36
CA THR A 756 -20.51 -10.17 14.21
C THR A 756 -21.43 -9.49 13.20
N LEU A 757 -21.92 -8.32 13.56
CA LEU A 757 -22.68 -7.42 12.68
C LEU A 757 -21.85 -6.17 12.51
N ALA A 758 -21.68 -5.69 11.29
CA ALA A 758 -20.97 -4.46 10.99
C ALA A 758 -21.76 -3.60 10.01
N ALA A 759 -21.69 -2.30 10.22
CA ALA A 759 -22.26 -1.29 9.33
C ALA A 759 -21.24 -0.17 9.13
N PHE A 760 -21.04 0.25 7.88
CA PHE A 760 -20.11 1.33 7.53
C PHE A 760 -20.77 2.31 6.60
N ALA A 761 -20.75 3.59 6.96
CA ALA A 761 -21.14 4.70 6.10
C ALA A 761 -19.88 5.33 5.49
N ASN A 762 -19.81 5.43 4.16
CA ASN A 762 -18.71 6.05 3.44
C ASN A 762 -19.22 7.32 2.77
N PHE A 763 -18.56 8.43 3.03
CA PHE A 763 -18.86 9.73 2.43
C PHE A 763 -17.72 10.14 1.51
N THR A 764 -18.05 10.49 0.26
CA THR A 764 -17.15 11.09 -0.72
C THR A 764 -17.70 12.45 -1.10
N GLY A 765 -16.92 13.51 -0.86
CA GLY A 765 -17.31 14.88 -1.13
C GLY A 765 -17.56 15.14 -2.62
N GLY A 766 -18.32 16.18 -2.92
CA GLY A 766 -18.56 16.62 -4.29
C GLY A 766 -17.29 17.19 -4.96
N ILE A 767 -17.32 17.19 -6.28
CA ILE A 767 -16.24 17.70 -7.12
C ILE A 767 -16.81 18.59 -8.24
N THR A 768 -15.95 19.36 -8.90
CA THR A 768 -16.32 20.20 -10.03
C THR A 768 -15.63 19.72 -11.31
N ASP A 769 -16.42 19.46 -12.35
CA ASP A 769 -15.90 19.18 -13.69
C ASP A 769 -15.75 20.51 -14.47
N ARG A 770 -14.51 20.93 -14.66
CA ARG A 770 -14.14 22.17 -15.34
C ARG A 770 -13.70 21.97 -16.80
N ARG A 771 -13.93 20.81 -17.39
CA ARG A 771 -13.52 20.48 -18.77
C ARG A 771 -14.35 21.21 -19.85
N ARG A 772 -15.49 21.78 -19.48
CA ARG A 772 -16.31 22.62 -20.35
C ARG A 772 -16.27 24.07 -19.90
N ALA A 773 -16.64 24.98 -20.79
CA ALA A 773 -16.71 26.41 -20.51
C ALA A 773 -17.60 26.74 -19.30
N VAL A 774 -18.70 26.01 -19.13
CA VAL A 774 -19.54 26.06 -17.93
C VAL A 774 -19.20 24.86 -17.06
N PRO A 775 -18.62 25.06 -15.86
CA PRO A 775 -18.32 23.99 -14.95
C PRO A 775 -19.56 23.21 -14.51
N VAL A 776 -19.44 21.91 -14.37
CA VAL A 776 -20.50 21.01 -13.89
C VAL A 776 -20.17 20.55 -12.48
N SER A 777 -21.10 20.74 -11.54
CA SER A 777 -20.97 20.22 -10.18
C SER A 777 -21.39 18.75 -10.15
N VAL A 778 -20.58 17.91 -9.51
CA VAL A 778 -20.87 16.50 -9.22
C VAL A 778 -21.18 16.40 -7.73
N SER A 779 -22.33 15.86 -7.40
CA SER A 779 -22.84 15.78 -6.03
C SER A 779 -21.99 14.87 -5.15
N PRO A 780 -21.93 15.12 -3.83
CA PRO A 780 -21.33 14.18 -2.90
C PRO A 780 -22.13 12.86 -2.86
N VAL A 781 -21.44 11.75 -2.61
CA VAL A 781 -22.09 10.43 -2.52
C VAL A 781 -21.84 9.82 -1.14
N THR A 782 -22.92 9.28 -0.56
CA THR A 782 -22.87 8.46 0.65
C THR A 782 -23.28 7.04 0.31
N THR A 783 -22.46 6.06 0.68
CA THR A 783 -22.79 4.63 0.59
C THR A 783 -22.88 4.02 1.98
N LEU A 784 -23.74 3.02 2.14
CA LEU A 784 -23.88 2.25 3.37
C LEU A 784 -23.55 0.78 3.06
N ASP A 785 -22.57 0.24 3.79
CA ASP A 785 -22.15 -1.16 3.70
C ASP A 785 -22.60 -1.90 4.95
N LEU A 786 -23.17 -3.09 4.78
CA LEU A 786 -23.59 -3.97 5.87
C LEU A 786 -22.89 -5.32 5.74
N SER A 787 -22.45 -5.87 6.86
CA SER A 787 -21.85 -7.19 6.94
C SER A 787 -22.42 -7.94 8.15
N ALA A 788 -22.75 -9.20 7.95
CA ALA A 788 -23.17 -10.11 9.01
C ALA A 788 -22.38 -11.41 8.90
N ARG A 789 -21.76 -11.84 9.99
CA ARG A 789 -20.95 -13.06 10.07
C ARG A 789 -21.43 -13.92 11.22
N VAL A 790 -21.58 -15.22 10.97
CA VAL A 790 -22.06 -16.19 11.97
C VAL A 790 -21.16 -17.44 11.91
N LYS A 791 -20.66 -17.87 13.08
CA LYS A 791 -19.92 -19.13 13.26
C LYS A 791 -20.90 -20.24 13.62
N LEU A 792 -20.94 -21.27 12.81
CA LEU A 792 -21.72 -22.48 13.03
C LEU A 792 -20.89 -23.53 13.76
N GLY A 793 -20.47 -23.22 14.99
CA GLY A 793 -19.56 -24.05 15.79
C GLY A 793 -18.20 -24.20 15.10
N ARG A 794 -17.74 -25.47 14.98
CA ARG A 794 -16.51 -25.81 14.24
C ARG A 794 -16.80 -26.19 12.76
N LEU A 795 -18.06 -26.15 12.33
CA LEU A 795 -18.44 -26.64 11.00
C LEU A 795 -18.11 -25.63 9.91
N ALA A 796 -18.47 -24.37 10.10
CA ALA A 796 -18.26 -23.32 9.11
C ALA A 796 -18.48 -21.92 9.72
N GLU A 797 -17.97 -20.90 9.05
CA GLU A 797 -18.34 -19.50 9.24
C GLU A 797 -19.05 -19.02 7.95
N ILE A 798 -20.20 -18.41 8.10
CA ILE A 798 -20.95 -17.80 6.99
C ILE A 798 -20.92 -16.28 7.17
N SER A 799 -20.55 -15.57 6.11
CA SER A 799 -20.58 -14.11 6.04
C SER A 799 -21.45 -13.67 4.89
N VAL A 800 -22.37 -12.73 5.16
CA VAL A 800 -23.20 -12.06 4.15
C VAL A 800 -22.83 -10.58 4.13
N ASN A 801 -22.53 -10.06 2.94
CA ASN A 801 -22.09 -8.70 2.74
C ASN A 801 -23.01 -7.99 1.73
N ALA A 802 -23.42 -6.77 2.06
CA ALA A 802 -24.18 -5.89 1.20
C ALA A 802 -23.45 -4.55 1.12
N LEU A 803 -22.65 -4.35 0.07
CA LEU A 803 -21.94 -3.09 -0.14
C LEU A 803 -22.84 -2.11 -0.91
N ASN A 804 -22.79 -0.84 -0.53
CA ASN A 804 -23.66 0.21 -1.07
C ASN A 804 -25.13 -0.22 -1.11
N ILE A 805 -25.68 -0.67 0.03
CA ILE A 805 -27.06 -1.23 0.10
C ILE A 805 -28.11 -0.26 -0.40
N LEU A 806 -27.85 1.05 -0.29
CA LEU A 806 -28.75 2.11 -0.77
C LEU A 806 -28.71 2.25 -2.30
N ASN A 807 -27.81 1.57 -2.99
CA ASN A 807 -27.57 1.68 -4.43
C ASN A 807 -27.34 3.12 -4.89
N ALA A 808 -26.59 3.89 -4.07
CA ALA A 808 -26.20 5.27 -4.43
C ALA A 808 -25.43 5.25 -5.74
N LYS A 809 -25.78 6.14 -6.66
CA LYS A 809 -25.23 6.23 -8.01
C LYS A 809 -24.42 7.50 -8.16
N PRO A 810 -23.33 7.50 -8.96
CA PRO A 810 -22.62 8.72 -9.28
C PRO A 810 -23.43 9.59 -10.24
N ASP A 811 -23.20 10.90 -10.16
CA ASP A 811 -23.68 11.84 -11.17
C ASP A 811 -22.93 11.67 -12.49
N MET A 812 -23.58 12.03 -13.59
CA MET A 812 -22.94 12.08 -14.89
C MET A 812 -22.02 13.30 -14.98
N THR A 813 -20.88 13.10 -15.62
CA THR A 813 -19.90 14.17 -15.91
C THR A 813 -19.96 14.59 -17.37
N ALA A 814 -19.30 15.68 -17.70
CA ALA A 814 -19.17 16.10 -19.09
C ALA A 814 -18.34 15.07 -19.88
N VAL A 815 -18.92 14.49 -20.92
CA VAL A 815 -18.24 13.60 -21.85
C VAL A 815 -17.89 14.35 -23.12
N ALA A 816 -16.63 14.24 -23.57
CA ALA A 816 -16.20 14.81 -24.83
C ALA A 816 -16.48 13.84 -26.00
N SER A 817 -16.54 12.56 -25.73
CA SER A 817 -16.82 11.51 -26.72
C SER A 817 -17.52 10.31 -26.08
N ALA A 818 -18.16 9.45 -26.89
CA ALA A 818 -18.75 8.19 -26.44
C ALA A 818 -17.73 7.19 -25.83
N SER A 819 -16.44 7.50 -25.94
CA SER A 819 -15.35 6.73 -25.37
C SER A 819 -14.95 7.19 -23.97
N ASP A 820 -15.44 8.35 -23.52
CA ASP A 820 -15.17 8.84 -22.17
C ASP A 820 -16.02 8.10 -21.15
N THR A 821 -15.49 7.90 -19.95
CA THR A 821 -16.27 7.40 -18.84
C THR A 821 -17.30 8.48 -18.45
N PRO A 822 -18.60 8.14 -18.40
CA PRO A 822 -19.66 9.13 -18.18
C PRO A 822 -19.79 9.62 -16.74
N PHE A 823 -18.91 9.20 -15.86
CA PHE A 823 -18.82 9.58 -14.46
C PHE A 823 -17.35 9.58 -14.01
N ASP A 824 -17.07 10.18 -12.87
CA ASP A 824 -15.71 10.15 -12.29
C ASP A 824 -15.40 8.78 -11.68
N SER A 825 -14.80 7.89 -12.47
CA SER A 825 -14.44 6.54 -12.07
C SER A 825 -13.25 6.48 -11.07
N THR A 826 -12.58 7.60 -10.81
CA THR A 826 -11.52 7.67 -9.80
C THR A 826 -12.08 7.86 -8.38
N ASN A 827 -13.22 8.53 -8.25
CA ASN A 827 -13.89 8.79 -6.98
C ASN A 827 -15.11 7.90 -6.73
N TYR A 828 -15.73 7.38 -7.78
CA TYR A 828 -16.96 6.61 -7.68
C TYR A 828 -16.84 5.27 -8.41
N SER A 829 -17.51 4.24 -7.89
CA SER A 829 -17.47 2.90 -8.45
C SER A 829 -18.67 2.59 -9.34
N ALA A 830 -18.43 1.94 -10.47
CA ALA A 830 -19.49 1.40 -11.32
C ALA A 830 -20.19 0.17 -10.72
N VAL A 831 -19.68 -0.40 -9.63
CA VAL A 831 -20.22 -1.63 -9.02
C VAL A 831 -21.68 -1.44 -8.55
N GLY A 832 -22.01 -0.26 -7.97
CA GLY A 832 -23.33 -0.03 -7.38
C GLY A 832 -23.57 -0.91 -6.15
N ARG A 833 -24.83 -1.34 -5.91
CA ARG A 833 -25.14 -2.27 -4.81
C ARG A 833 -24.65 -3.67 -5.16
N PHE A 834 -23.77 -4.19 -4.28
CA PHE A 834 -23.20 -5.54 -4.39
C PHE A 834 -23.68 -6.40 -3.24
N LEU A 835 -24.11 -7.62 -3.54
CA LEU A 835 -24.48 -8.63 -2.55
C LEU A 835 -23.53 -9.82 -2.69
N GLY A 836 -22.97 -10.26 -1.57
CA GLY A 836 -22.03 -11.37 -1.54
C GLY A 836 -22.24 -12.29 -0.33
N VAL A 837 -21.96 -13.56 -0.52
CA VAL A 837 -21.96 -14.58 0.54
C VAL A 837 -20.61 -15.28 0.52
N THR A 838 -20.01 -15.42 1.69
CA THR A 838 -18.77 -16.17 1.88
C THR A 838 -19.03 -17.29 2.88
N ILE A 839 -18.56 -18.48 2.56
CA ILE A 839 -18.51 -19.63 3.47
C ILE A 839 -17.04 -19.97 3.67
N SER A 840 -16.61 -20.10 4.91
CA SER A 840 -15.28 -20.59 5.26
C SER A 840 -15.34 -21.70 6.30
N ARG A 841 -14.32 -22.56 6.29
CA ARG A 841 -14.21 -23.68 7.21
C ARG A 841 -12.75 -23.86 7.64
N ASP A 842 -12.55 -24.00 8.94
CA ASP A 842 -11.28 -24.42 9.54
C ASP A 842 -11.32 -25.94 9.74
N TRP A 843 -10.22 -26.61 9.33
CA TRP A 843 -10.07 -28.07 9.36
C TRP A 843 -9.05 -28.52 10.42
#